data_37162e27737037da287b40400f24a315
#
_entry.id   37162e27737037da287b40400f24a315
#
_cell.length_a   1.000
_cell.length_b   1.000
_cell.length_c   1.000
_cell.angle_alpha   90.00
_cell.angle_beta   90.00
_cell.angle_gamma   90.00
#
_symmetry.space_group_name_H-M   'P 1'
#
loop_
_entity.id
_entity.type
_entity.pdbx_description
1 polymer ?
#
loop_
_entity_poly.entity_id
_entity_poly.type
_entity_poly.pdbx_seq_one_letter_code
_entity_poly.pdbx_strand_id
1 'polypeptide(L)'
;MTQLPDSLDSDPIKSGKDKPAYNDEDLICESSQIFDQSKVNDFFSLKVGERGKLVSLLKELKSKGFDRISFELRKNPLKARKAIRSYAFLTDCLVTSAWKFATEIQFPSHNPTEAEKLSIISVGGYGRREMAPFSDVDLLFLTPYKMTPWSENVIETVLYLLWDLKLKVGHSSRSIKDCLRLGSEDYTIRTAMLEHRFVCGDINLASQLNDKLWKNLFSGTAKDFISAKLKERENRHEKHGQRYMVEPNVKEGKGGLRDLQSLYWIAKYVYQTQNISDLVDLNVFRSDEYLQFEQAEEFLWAVRCQMHHLADRAIEQLSFDLQVEVASAMGYHDSRDQRAVEIFMQDYFRHATRVGDLTRIFLTSLEAVHAKDEPLLERIFKRKPKIDNDYIVIHNRLAIKSEKEFLTNPINLLKLFSEALRTGLLIHPNAMRLVSANLAMVNNEFRASTEAQQIFLELLLKHGNPERALRRMNELGFLAKFIPEFEPIVAMMQFNMYHSYTVDEHTIQCLKTLAQIEKSELVEELPIASSILKDGVNRKVIYIALLLHDIGKGRSDDHSILGAKIAKQVSPRLGLNKQETETVEWLVRYHLLMSDMAQKRDISDPRTVRDFAKAVQSVKRLNLLTVLTVCDIRSVGPDTWNNWKATLIRQLYAETKAILEQGAEALNRENRMTEAKKALREKLSEWDNKDIKIETGRHYPPYWQGFQVDAQFAFAKLLRNLGADEIKIELTPDTDRDATRICFALSDHPGIFSRLAGALALVGANVVDARSYTSKDGFATAAFWIQDGDGSPYNQARFSRLRRMIEKTLSGEVITREAIKERDKFKKREKAFKVPTSITFDNEGSEIYTIIEVDTRDRPGLLFDLTRTLANMNVYIASAVIATYGEQVVDSFYVKDMFGLKFHSESKQKKLEQNLRQAITLGVERAES
;
A
#
# COMPACT_ATOMS: atom_id res chain seq x y z
N MET A 1 -29.24 4.80 34.78
CA MET A 1 -28.55 4.96 36.06
C MET A 1 -28.35 3.57 36.63
N THR A 2 -27.27 2.91 36.29
CA THR A 2 -26.79 1.69 36.95
C THR A 2 -25.55 2.14 37.73
N GLN A 3 -25.68 2.10 39.05
CA GLN A 3 -24.61 2.36 40.00
C GLN A 3 -23.46 1.38 39.75
N LEU A 4 -22.24 1.90 39.75
CA LEU A 4 -21.02 1.11 39.86
C LEU A 4 -21.10 0.29 41.14
N PRO A 5 -20.74 -1.01 41.15
CA PRO A 5 -20.60 -1.75 42.38
C PRO A 5 -19.41 -1.18 43.17
N ASP A 6 -19.70 -0.68 44.38
CA ASP A 6 -18.69 -0.48 45.39
C ASP A 6 -18.12 -1.83 45.82
N SER A 7 -16.80 -1.87 45.97
CA SER A 7 -15.99 -2.97 46.50
C SER A 7 -15.79 -4.22 45.62
N LEU A 8 -14.70 -4.18 44.86
CA LEU A 8 -13.88 -5.36 44.58
C LEU A 8 -12.57 -5.18 45.36
N ASP A 9 -12.60 -5.55 46.66
CA ASP A 9 -11.41 -5.85 47.43
C ASP A 9 -10.82 -7.15 46.92
N SER A 10 -9.86 -7.05 46.02
CA SER A 10 -8.87 -8.12 45.81
C SER A 10 -7.53 -7.51 45.41
N ASP A 11 -6.75 -7.24 46.42
CA ASP A 11 -5.37 -6.76 46.39
C ASP A 11 -4.44 -7.89 45.88
N PRO A 12 -3.92 -7.85 44.64
CA PRO A 12 -3.02 -8.92 44.16
C PRO A 12 -1.60 -8.82 44.73
N ILE A 13 -1.29 -7.81 45.53
CA ILE A 13 0.03 -7.61 46.11
C ILE A 13 0.12 -8.14 47.57
N LYS A 14 -0.98 -8.48 48.22
CA LYS A 14 -0.99 -8.96 49.63
C LYS A 14 -0.73 -10.45 49.86
N SER A 15 -0.57 -11.28 48.81
CA SER A 15 -0.13 -12.66 49.04
C SER A 15 1.39 -12.78 48.91
N GLY A 16 2.10 -12.35 49.93
CA GLY A 16 3.51 -12.71 50.09
C GLY A 16 3.66 -14.20 50.25
N LYS A 17 3.99 -14.89 49.16
CA LYS A 17 4.76 -16.15 49.06
C LYS A 17 5.08 -16.31 47.58
N ASP A 18 6.34 -16.57 47.28
CA ASP A 18 6.95 -16.77 45.96
C ASP A 18 6.11 -17.66 45.01
N LYS A 19 5.08 -17.08 44.36
CA LYS A 19 4.56 -17.70 43.12
C LYS A 19 5.47 -17.23 41.98
N PRO A 20 5.99 -18.16 41.17
CA PRO A 20 6.77 -17.74 40.01
C PRO A 20 5.95 -16.74 39.17
N ALA A 21 6.61 -15.66 38.77
CA ALA A 21 5.96 -14.57 37.98
C ALA A 21 5.41 -15.05 36.63
N TYR A 22 5.75 -16.26 36.21
CA TYR A 22 5.28 -16.97 35.01
C TYR A 22 4.95 -18.42 35.38
N ASN A 23 3.83 -18.92 34.86
CA ASN A 23 3.55 -20.36 34.84
C ASN A 23 4.11 -20.92 33.51
N ASP A 24 4.59 -22.19 33.53
CA ASP A 24 5.07 -22.84 32.29
C ASP A 24 3.96 -22.94 31.21
N GLU A 25 2.69 -22.95 31.61
CA GLU A 25 1.55 -22.88 30.69
C GLU A 25 1.46 -21.55 29.90
N ASP A 26 2.00 -20.46 30.42
CA ASP A 26 2.06 -19.15 29.76
C ASP A 26 3.20 -19.03 28.77
N LEU A 27 4.17 -19.94 28.82
CA LEU A 27 5.36 -19.95 28.00
C LEU A 27 5.20 -20.90 26.81
N ILE A 28 6.06 -20.72 25.80
CA ILE A 28 6.02 -21.55 24.59
C ILE A 28 6.63 -22.94 24.81
N CYS A 29 7.50 -23.06 25.81
CA CYS A 29 8.09 -24.30 26.33
C CYS A 29 8.44 -24.11 27.80
N GLU A 30 8.89 -25.17 28.48
CA GLU A 30 9.29 -25.13 29.90
C GLU A 30 10.32 -24.03 30.17
N SER A 31 10.15 -23.32 31.26
CA SER A 31 11.02 -22.22 31.70
C SER A 31 12.50 -22.61 31.81
N SER A 32 12.78 -23.84 32.24
CA SER A 32 14.13 -24.40 32.32
C SER A 32 14.82 -24.56 30.97
N GLN A 33 14.06 -24.76 29.88
CA GLN A 33 14.58 -24.87 28.54
C GLN A 33 14.87 -23.50 27.91
N ILE A 34 14.21 -22.45 28.43
CA ILE A 34 14.44 -21.06 27.99
C ILE A 34 15.67 -20.48 28.71
N PHE A 35 15.76 -20.71 30.03
CA PHE A 35 16.86 -20.16 30.84
C PHE A 35 17.24 -21.12 31.96
N ASP A 36 18.49 -21.62 31.93
CA ASP A 36 19.03 -22.52 32.96
C ASP A 36 19.48 -21.73 34.16
N GLN A 37 18.56 -21.57 35.12
CA GLN A 37 18.80 -20.82 36.36
C GLN A 37 19.85 -21.52 37.27
N SER A 38 20.05 -22.84 37.13
CA SER A 38 21.02 -23.58 37.95
C SER A 38 22.45 -23.10 37.69
N LYS A 39 22.83 -22.93 36.42
CA LYS A 39 24.16 -22.42 36.02
C LYS A 39 24.46 -21.02 36.58
N VAL A 40 23.41 -20.18 36.63
CA VAL A 40 23.54 -18.83 37.19
C VAL A 40 23.70 -18.90 38.70
N ASN A 41 22.94 -19.76 39.38
CA ASN A 41 23.08 -19.97 40.82
C ASN A 41 24.47 -20.54 41.18
N ASP A 42 25.00 -21.47 40.39
CA ASP A 42 26.34 -22.01 40.56
C ASP A 42 27.41 -20.92 40.44
N PHE A 43 27.27 -20.02 39.46
CA PHE A 43 28.16 -18.87 39.32
C PHE A 43 28.16 -17.98 40.58
N PHE A 44 26.99 -17.63 41.11
CA PHE A 44 26.87 -16.80 42.28
C PHE A 44 27.36 -17.48 43.57
N SER A 45 27.21 -18.81 43.69
CA SER A 45 27.69 -19.58 44.82
C SER A 45 29.22 -19.53 44.95
N LEU A 46 29.93 -19.44 43.85
CA LEU A 46 31.38 -19.34 43.78
C LEU A 46 31.94 -17.97 44.22
N LYS A 47 31.08 -16.96 44.40
CA LYS A 47 31.41 -15.55 44.72
C LYS A 47 32.52 -14.96 43.81
N VAL A 48 32.56 -15.36 42.55
CA VAL A 48 33.57 -14.91 41.58
C VAL A 48 33.18 -13.53 41.07
N GLY A 49 33.96 -12.51 41.39
CA GLY A 49 33.71 -11.11 40.99
C GLY A 49 34.05 -10.78 39.54
N GLU A 50 34.27 -11.77 38.68
CA GLU A 50 34.72 -11.57 37.31
C GLU A 50 33.52 -11.30 36.35
N ARG A 51 33.27 -10.02 36.06
CA ARG A 51 32.22 -9.57 35.11
C ARG A 51 32.27 -10.30 33.76
N GLY A 52 33.48 -10.51 33.21
CA GLY A 52 33.67 -11.17 31.91
C GLY A 52 33.12 -12.60 31.86
N LYS A 53 33.28 -13.36 32.95
CA LYS A 53 32.73 -14.73 33.06
C LYS A 53 31.20 -14.73 33.09
N LEU A 54 30.62 -13.80 33.87
CA LEU A 54 29.18 -13.65 33.91
C LEU A 54 28.61 -13.27 32.53
N VAL A 55 29.22 -12.28 31.86
CA VAL A 55 28.81 -11.87 30.51
C VAL A 55 28.85 -13.03 29.51
N SER A 56 29.89 -13.82 29.54
CA SER A 56 30.04 -15.01 28.67
C SER A 56 28.94 -16.04 28.96
N LEU A 57 28.67 -16.34 30.23
CA LEU A 57 27.59 -17.25 30.62
C LEU A 57 26.22 -16.74 30.18
N LEU A 58 25.91 -15.48 30.47
CA LEU A 58 24.62 -14.90 30.11
C LEU A 58 24.43 -14.78 28.58
N LYS A 59 25.52 -14.55 27.82
CA LYS A 59 25.45 -14.60 26.33
C LYS A 59 25.07 -15.99 25.83
N GLU A 60 25.69 -17.03 26.39
CA GLU A 60 25.36 -18.42 26.05
C GLU A 60 23.90 -18.74 26.36
N LEU A 61 23.45 -18.43 27.57
CA LEU A 61 22.08 -18.69 28.03
C LEU A 61 21.06 -17.89 27.21
N LYS A 62 21.35 -16.62 26.91
CA LYS A 62 20.53 -15.78 26.04
C LYS A 62 20.38 -16.40 24.64
N SER A 63 21.49 -16.80 24.02
CA SER A 63 21.45 -17.40 22.68
C SER A 63 20.64 -18.69 22.67
N LYS A 64 20.92 -19.61 23.60
CA LYS A 64 20.16 -20.86 23.72
C LYS A 64 18.68 -20.65 23.95
N GLY A 65 18.30 -19.74 24.86
CA GLY A 65 16.90 -19.42 25.11
C GLY A 65 16.21 -18.81 23.90
N PHE A 66 16.90 -17.86 23.24
CA PHE A 66 16.38 -17.24 22.02
C PHE A 66 16.14 -18.27 20.90
N ASP A 67 17.12 -19.15 20.64
CA ASP A 67 17.04 -20.21 19.63
C ASP A 67 15.93 -21.21 19.98
N ARG A 68 15.78 -21.56 21.27
CA ARG A 68 14.71 -22.47 21.72
C ARG A 68 13.32 -21.88 21.49
N ILE A 69 13.09 -20.63 21.87
CA ILE A 69 11.83 -19.93 21.65
C ILE A 69 11.53 -19.87 20.13
N SER A 70 12.53 -19.47 19.33
CA SER A 70 12.41 -19.39 17.88
C SER A 70 12.04 -20.71 17.23
N PHE A 71 12.64 -21.80 17.68
CA PHE A 71 12.39 -23.16 17.20
C PHE A 71 10.95 -23.61 17.48
N GLU A 72 10.47 -23.40 18.69
CA GLU A 72 9.09 -23.77 19.07
C GLU A 72 8.05 -22.90 18.34
N LEU A 73 8.35 -21.60 18.14
CA LEU A 73 7.48 -20.72 17.37
C LEU A 73 7.41 -21.12 15.88
N ARG A 74 8.51 -21.56 15.27
CA ARG A 74 8.49 -22.06 13.88
C ARG A 74 7.64 -23.31 13.71
N LYS A 75 7.62 -24.19 14.71
CA LYS A 75 6.74 -25.37 14.70
C LYS A 75 5.25 -25.00 14.80
N ASN A 76 4.94 -23.96 15.54
CA ASN A 76 3.59 -23.53 15.85
C ASN A 76 3.50 -21.99 15.75
N PRO A 77 3.44 -21.41 14.54
CA PRO A 77 3.47 -19.95 14.34
C PRO A 77 2.38 -19.20 15.10
N LEU A 78 1.19 -19.79 15.25
CA LEU A 78 0.06 -19.21 15.98
C LEU A 78 0.14 -19.33 17.52
N LYS A 79 1.29 -19.71 18.10
CA LYS A 79 1.55 -19.59 19.54
C LYS A 79 2.41 -18.37 19.88
N ALA A 80 2.19 -17.28 19.15
CA ALA A 80 3.01 -16.08 19.24
C ALA A 80 2.88 -15.36 20.58
N ARG A 81 1.69 -15.37 21.22
CA ARG A 81 1.49 -14.80 22.57
C ARG A 81 2.36 -15.50 23.61
N LYS A 82 2.48 -16.82 23.53
CA LYS A 82 3.39 -17.59 24.38
C LYS A 82 4.86 -17.27 24.09
N ALA A 83 5.21 -17.11 22.83
CA ALA A 83 6.57 -16.74 22.42
C ALA A 83 6.97 -15.35 22.94
N ILE A 84 6.13 -14.31 22.77
CA ILE A 84 6.44 -12.95 23.25
C ILE A 84 6.55 -12.88 24.78
N ARG A 85 5.78 -13.69 25.52
CA ARG A 85 5.92 -13.88 26.98
C ARG A 85 7.24 -14.57 27.33
N SER A 86 7.63 -15.58 26.55
CA SER A 86 8.91 -16.28 26.72
C SER A 86 10.12 -15.38 26.49
N TYR A 87 10.08 -14.47 25.51
CA TYR A 87 11.12 -13.45 25.36
C TYR A 87 11.17 -12.47 26.53
N ALA A 88 10.01 -12.09 27.08
CA ALA A 88 9.95 -11.26 28.28
C ALA A 88 10.51 -12.00 29.51
N PHE A 89 10.20 -13.29 29.69
CA PHE A 89 10.74 -14.14 30.71
C PHE A 89 12.27 -14.26 30.61
N LEU A 90 12.81 -14.54 29.42
CA LEU A 90 14.25 -14.57 29.17
C LEU A 90 14.92 -13.25 29.56
N THR A 91 14.28 -12.13 29.21
CA THR A 91 14.77 -10.79 29.57
C THR A 91 14.73 -10.54 31.07
N ASP A 92 13.66 -10.96 31.76
CA ASP A 92 13.57 -10.87 33.25
C ASP A 92 14.72 -11.63 33.93
N CYS A 93 15.05 -12.84 33.45
CA CYS A 93 16.17 -13.63 33.97
C CYS A 93 17.50 -12.92 33.74
N LEU A 94 17.72 -12.31 32.58
CA LEU A 94 18.96 -11.56 32.31
C LEU A 94 19.07 -10.31 33.18
N VAL A 95 17.99 -9.51 33.27
CA VAL A 95 17.94 -8.29 34.11
C VAL A 95 18.15 -8.63 35.59
N THR A 96 17.49 -9.69 36.08
CA THR A 96 17.63 -10.12 37.50
C THR A 96 19.03 -10.63 37.76
N SER A 97 19.67 -11.34 36.82
CA SER A 97 21.05 -11.79 36.95
C SER A 97 22.03 -10.61 36.99
N ALA A 98 21.82 -9.60 36.16
CA ALA A 98 22.62 -8.36 36.16
C ALA A 98 22.44 -7.59 37.48
N TRP A 99 21.22 -7.51 38.00
CA TRP A 99 20.90 -6.91 39.29
C TRP A 99 21.60 -7.61 40.43
N LYS A 100 21.49 -8.94 40.52
CA LYS A 100 22.17 -9.73 41.57
C LYS A 100 23.68 -9.53 41.54
N PHE A 101 24.29 -9.51 40.35
CA PHE A 101 25.71 -9.23 40.25
C PHE A 101 26.09 -7.85 40.78
N ALA A 102 25.34 -6.83 40.41
CA ALA A 102 25.59 -5.45 40.83
C ALA A 102 25.44 -5.29 42.36
N THR A 103 24.41 -5.92 42.96
CA THR A 103 24.06 -5.70 44.40
C THR A 103 24.67 -6.69 45.35
N GLU A 104 24.93 -7.94 44.94
CA GLU A 104 25.46 -8.97 45.85
C GLU A 104 26.98 -9.17 45.70
N ILE A 105 27.55 -8.89 44.51
CA ILE A 105 28.97 -9.10 44.22
C ILE A 105 29.77 -7.81 44.13
N GLN A 106 29.27 -6.85 43.29
CA GLN A 106 30.03 -5.64 42.97
C GLN A 106 29.91 -4.56 44.06
N PHE A 107 28.70 -4.30 44.51
CA PHE A 107 28.38 -3.25 45.49
C PHE A 107 27.47 -3.78 46.61
N PRO A 108 27.91 -4.77 47.39
CA PRO A 108 27.11 -5.32 48.48
C PRO A 108 26.83 -4.25 49.55
N SER A 109 25.56 -4.06 49.90
CA SER A 109 25.16 -3.18 51.02
C SER A 109 24.55 -4.02 52.13
N HIS A 110 25.23 -4.05 53.29
CA HIS A 110 24.80 -4.87 54.43
C HIS A 110 23.70 -4.20 55.27
N ASN A 111 23.57 -2.88 55.22
CA ASN A 111 22.57 -2.09 55.94
C ASN A 111 22.08 -0.93 55.05
N PRO A 112 21.26 -1.17 54.06
CA PRO A 112 20.78 -0.11 53.18
C PRO A 112 19.88 0.86 53.92
N THR A 113 20.18 2.15 53.81
CA THR A 113 19.30 3.21 54.29
C THR A 113 18.06 3.35 53.39
N GLU A 114 17.03 4.02 53.87
CA GLU A 114 15.83 4.29 53.02
C GLU A 114 16.20 4.97 51.69
N ALA A 115 17.28 5.75 51.63
CA ALA A 115 17.74 6.41 50.40
C ALA A 115 18.42 5.47 49.41
N GLU A 116 18.90 4.32 49.86
CA GLU A 116 19.60 3.29 49.05
C GLU A 116 18.65 2.21 48.51
N LYS A 117 17.36 2.29 48.84
CA LYS A 117 16.33 1.44 48.20
C LYS A 117 16.26 1.75 46.70
N LEU A 118 16.27 0.71 45.91
CA LEU A 118 16.18 0.81 44.46
C LEU A 118 15.31 -0.32 43.94
N SER A 119 14.46 -0.02 42.96
CA SER A 119 13.65 -1.02 42.25
C SER A 119 13.85 -0.90 40.74
N ILE A 120 13.92 -2.03 40.06
CA ILE A 120 13.88 -2.11 38.62
C ILE A 120 12.46 -2.43 38.21
N ILE A 121 11.88 -1.53 37.43
CA ILE A 121 10.53 -1.59 36.90
C ILE A 121 10.62 -1.70 35.38
N SER A 122 9.97 -2.69 34.78
CA SER A 122 9.78 -2.73 33.33
C SER A 122 8.58 -1.87 32.92
N VAL A 123 8.69 -1.20 31.80
CA VAL A 123 7.62 -0.33 31.24
C VAL A 123 7.39 -0.65 29.76
N GLY A 124 6.37 -0.06 29.17
CA GLY A 124 6.05 -0.28 27.77
C GLY A 124 5.70 -1.73 27.43
N GLY A 125 6.12 -2.22 26.26
CA GLY A 125 5.92 -3.61 25.82
C GLY A 125 6.52 -4.63 26.79
N TYR A 126 7.68 -4.34 27.32
CA TYR A 126 8.33 -5.18 28.34
C TYR A 126 7.53 -5.22 29.66
N GLY A 127 6.92 -4.10 30.03
CA GLY A 127 6.02 -4.05 31.20
C GLY A 127 4.79 -4.94 31.03
N ARG A 128 4.21 -5.02 29.82
CA ARG A 128 3.09 -5.92 29.50
C ARG A 128 3.46 -7.39 29.31
N ARG A 129 4.74 -7.74 29.36
CA ARG A 129 5.27 -9.06 28.99
C ARG A 129 5.06 -9.40 27.50
N GLU A 130 5.10 -8.39 26.64
CA GLU A 130 4.90 -8.50 25.20
C GLU A 130 6.15 -8.04 24.43
N MET A 131 7.11 -8.94 24.27
CA MET A 131 8.37 -8.65 23.58
C MET A 131 8.48 -9.47 22.30
N ALA A 132 8.56 -8.79 21.15
CA ALA A 132 9.00 -9.44 19.91
C ALA A 132 10.50 -9.76 19.99
N PRO A 133 11.04 -10.64 19.13
CA PRO A 133 12.43 -11.14 19.23
C PRO A 133 13.52 -10.08 19.37
N PHE A 134 13.35 -8.92 18.74
CA PHE A 134 14.32 -7.81 18.74
C PHE A 134 13.73 -6.52 19.35
N SER A 135 12.76 -6.65 20.27
CA SER A 135 12.19 -5.49 20.97
C SER A 135 13.20 -4.82 21.89
N ASP A 136 13.04 -3.53 22.09
CA ASP A 136 13.79 -2.77 23.08
C ASP A 136 13.39 -3.19 24.51
N VAL A 137 14.33 -3.10 25.46
CA VAL A 137 14.12 -3.39 26.88
C VAL A 137 13.97 -2.05 27.62
N ASP A 138 12.73 -1.67 27.96
CA ASP A 138 12.45 -0.41 28.62
C ASP A 138 12.44 -0.56 30.13
N LEU A 139 13.39 0.10 30.82
CA LEU A 139 13.59 0.03 32.26
C LEU A 139 13.40 1.38 32.94
N LEU A 140 12.71 1.37 34.07
CA LEU A 140 12.63 2.46 35.00
C LEU A 140 13.37 2.02 36.30
N PHE A 141 14.44 2.72 36.63
CA PHE A 141 15.12 2.61 37.91
C PHE A 141 14.43 3.57 38.89
N LEU A 142 13.70 2.98 39.81
CA LEU A 142 12.89 3.73 40.78
C LEU A 142 13.64 3.94 42.05
N THR A 143 13.84 5.20 42.47
CA THR A 143 14.43 5.60 43.74
C THR A 143 13.35 6.19 44.66
N PRO A 144 13.52 6.18 46.00
CA PRO A 144 12.53 6.71 46.93
C PRO A 144 12.34 8.22 46.80
N TYR A 145 13.40 9.00 46.85
CA TYR A 145 13.35 10.46 46.76
C TYR A 145 14.63 11.12 46.22
N LYS A 146 15.78 10.45 46.20
CA LYS A 146 17.03 10.97 45.63
C LYS A 146 17.90 9.83 45.05
N MET A 147 18.78 10.16 44.16
CA MET A 147 19.84 9.29 43.64
C MET A 147 20.99 9.31 44.63
N THR A 148 21.54 8.15 44.98
CA THR A 148 22.72 8.00 45.80
C THR A 148 23.88 7.47 44.96
N PRO A 149 25.16 7.68 45.35
CA PRO A 149 26.32 7.11 44.66
C PRO A 149 26.24 5.58 44.53
N TRP A 150 25.68 4.90 45.52
CA TRP A 150 25.45 3.46 45.46
C TRP A 150 24.46 3.10 44.36
N SER A 151 23.30 3.78 44.32
CA SER A 151 22.31 3.51 43.30
C SER A 151 22.80 3.85 41.88
N GLU A 152 23.59 4.93 41.70
CA GLU A 152 24.22 5.26 40.41
C GLU A 152 25.15 4.14 39.93
N ASN A 153 26.07 3.66 40.80
CA ASN A 153 26.99 2.58 40.48
C ASN A 153 26.26 1.27 40.15
N VAL A 154 25.20 0.93 40.86
CA VAL A 154 24.37 -0.26 40.59
C VAL A 154 23.69 -0.13 39.24
N ILE A 155 23.04 1.02 38.93
CA ILE A 155 22.37 1.29 37.65
C ILE A 155 23.37 1.17 36.52
N GLU A 156 24.52 1.86 36.60
CA GLU A 156 25.55 1.79 35.57
C GLU A 156 26.03 0.36 35.32
N THR A 157 26.28 -0.39 36.39
CA THR A 157 26.72 -1.78 36.25
C THR A 157 25.68 -2.66 35.57
N VAL A 158 24.41 -2.52 35.93
CA VAL A 158 23.31 -3.26 35.29
C VAL A 158 23.24 -2.87 33.81
N LEU A 159 23.26 -1.58 33.46
CA LEU A 159 23.20 -1.11 32.09
C LEU A 159 24.38 -1.63 31.25
N TYR A 160 25.62 -1.53 31.77
CA TYR A 160 26.79 -2.04 31.08
C TYR A 160 26.72 -3.55 30.84
N LEU A 161 26.20 -4.33 31.79
CA LEU A 161 26.00 -5.78 31.60
C LEU A 161 24.99 -6.05 30.50
N LEU A 162 23.85 -5.34 30.46
CA LEU A 162 22.83 -5.51 29.44
C LEU A 162 23.30 -5.08 28.03
N TRP A 163 24.11 -4.00 27.94
CA TRP A 163 24.74 -3.59 26.69
C TRP A 163 25.80 -4.60 26.20
N ASP A 164 26.59 -5.16 27.11
CA ASP A 164 27.52 -6.25 26.79
C ASP A 164 26.80 -7.47 26.19
N LEU A 165 25.55 -7.71 26.62
CA LEU A 165 24.67 -8.75 26.06
C LEU A 165 24.04 -8.33 24.74
N LYS A 166 24.39 -7.16 24.17
CA LYS A 166 23.82 -6.59 22.95
C LYS A 166 22.29 -6.42 23.03
N LEU A 167 21.77 -6.06 24.20
CA LEU A 167 20.39 -5.66 24.36
C LEU A 167 20.27 -4.16 24.07
N LYS A 168 19.21 -3.78 23.35
CA LYS A 168 18.83 -2.37 23.21
C LYS A 168 18.02 -1.98 24.42
N VAL A 169 18.59 -1.13 25.28
CA VAL A 169 17.98 -0.75 26.55
C VAL A 169 17.60 0.73 26.52
N GLY A 170 16.28 0.98 26.57
CA GLY A 170 15.72 2.28 26.95
C GLY A 170 15.66 2.36 28.48
N HIS A 171 16.17 3.43 29.08
CA HIS A 171 16.16 3.54 30.54
C HIS A 171 15.85 4.96 31.05
N SER A 172 15.32 5.02 32.26
CA SER A 172 15.15 6.26 32.98
C SER A 172 15.32 6.00 34.47
N SER A 173 15.87 6.97 35.20
CA SER A 173 16.00 6.92 36.67
C SER A 173 15.14 8.03 37.26
N ARG A 174 14.18 7.68 38.12
CA ARG A 174 13.18 8.64 38.63
C ARG A 174 12.81 8.33 40.07
N SER A 175 12.52 9.38 40.85
CA SER A 175 11.82 9.22 42.11
C SER A 175 10.31 9.05 41.85
N ILE A 176 9.59 8.56 42.87
CA ILE A 176 8.10 8.49 42.79
C ILE A 176 7.49 9.87 42.47
N LYS A 177 8.06 10.95 43.04
CA LYS A 177 7.61 12.31 42.81
C LYS A 177 7.78 12.71 41.32
N ASP A 178 8.92 12.34 40.72
CA ASP A 178 9.17 12.59 39.28
C ASP A 178 8.24 11.79 38.39
N CYS A 179 7.96 10.54 38.73
CA CYS A 179 7.00 9.72 37.99
C CYS A 179 5.61 10.37 37.94
N LEU A 180 5.13 10.91 39.06
CA LEU A 180 3.85 11.60 39.15
C LEU A 180 3.86 12.93 38.37
N ARG A 181 4.90 13.77 38.57
CA ARG A 181 5.03 15.05 37.87
C ARG A 181 5.10 14.88 36.37
N LEU A 182 6.05 14.08 35.87
CA LEU A 182 6.25 13.86 34.45
C LEU A 182 5.06 13.14 33.80
N GLY A 183 4.42 12.20 34.53
CA GLY A 183 3.20 11.55 34.05
C GLY A 183 2.00 12.50 33.98
N SER A 184 1.99 13.60 34.74
CA SER A 184 0.95 14.62 34.61
C SER A 184 1.15 15.52 33.40
N GLU A 185 2.40 15.74 32.99
CA GLU A 185 2.80 16.62 31.89
C GLU A 185 2.77 15.92 30.51
N ASP A 186 3.09 14.60 30.45
CA ASP A 186 3.24 13.84 29.22
C ASP A 186 2.42 12.54 29.24
N TYR A 187 1.51 12.40 28.26
CA TYR A 187 0.65 11.20 28.13
C TYR A 187 1.41 9.95 27.67
N THR A 188 2.58 10.07 27.03
CA THR A 188 3.44 8.94 26.66
C THR A 188 4.05 8.36 27.93
N ILE A 189 4.60 9.22 28.80
CA ILE A 189 5.12 8.82 30.10
C ILE A 189 4.00 8.26 30.98
N ARG A 190 2.81 8.87 30.95
CA ARG A 190 1.64 8.37 31.69
C ARG A 190 1.26 6.97 31.25
N THR A 191 1.28 6.68 29.93
CA THR A 191 1.03 5.35 29.39
C THR A 191 2.12 4.35 29.84
N ALA A 192 3.39 4.73 29.80
CA ALA A 192 4.47 3.88 30.31
C ALA A 192 4.31 3.57 31.81
N MET A 193 3.84 4.55 32.61
CA MET A 193 3.51 4.32 34.03
C MET A 193 2.28 3.42 34.20
N LEU A 194 1.30 3.44 33.30
CA LEU A 194 0.16 2.51 33.34
C LEU A 194 0.57 1.06 33.09
N GLU A 195 1.66 0.86 32.38
CA GLU A 195 2.20 -0.45 31.98
C GLU A 195 3.33 -0.94 32.91
N HIS A 196 3.60 -0.22 33.99
CA HIS A 196 4.68 -0.56 34.90
C HIS A 196 4.50 -1.96 35.52
N ARG A 197 5.61 -2.70 35.62
CA ARG A 197 5.70 -4.01 36.29
C ARG A 197 7.01 -4.13 37.04
N PHE A 198 6.93 -4.61 38.27
CA PHE A 198 8.12 -4.93 39.07
C PHE A 198 8.93 -6.08 38.46
N VAL A 199 10.25 -5.94 38.40
CA VAL A 199 11.18 -6.98 37.94
C VAL A 199 12.03 -7.47 39.10
N CYS A 200 12.78 -6.59 39.77
CA CYS A 200 13.61 -6.93 40.91
C CYS A 200 13.95 -5.69 41.76
N GLY A 201 14.49 -5.89 42.94
CA GLY A 201 14.82 -4.84 43.89
C GLY A 201 13.83 -4.72 45.06
N ASP A 202 13.55 -3.51 45.58
CA ASP A 202 12.65 -3.28 46.71
C ASP A 202 11.16 -3.28 46.22
N ILE A 203 10.44 -4.34 46.56
CA ILE A 203 9.02 -4.51 46.18
C ILE A 203 8.10 -3.48 46.86
N ASN A 204 8.44 -3.03 48.06
CA ASN A 204 7.61 -2.04 48.78
C ASN A 204 7.66 -0.68 48.09
N LEU A 205 8.84 -0.32 47.55
CA LEU A 205 8.99 0.88 46.76
C LEU A 205 8.15 0.82 45.47
N ALA A 206 8.13 -0.33 44.81
CA ALA A 206 7.27 -0.53 43.63
C ALA A 206 5.77 -0.47 43.96
N SER A 207 5.36 -1.06 45.11
CA SER A 207 3.97 -0.99 45.57
C SER A 207 3.56 0.46 45.90
N GLN A 208 4.43 1.23 46.57
CA GLN A 208 4.17 2.65 46.85
C GLN A 208 4.00 3.49 45.54
N LEU A 209 4.76 3.16 44.50
CA LEU A 209 4.59 3.78 43.20
C LEU A 209 3.19 3.48 42.62
N ASN A 210 2.81 2.21 42.60
CA ASN A 210 1.50 1.79 42.09
C ASN A 210 0.35 2.53 42.80
N ASP A 211 0.34 2.53 44.13
CA ASP A 211 -0.73 3.16 44.91
C ASP A 211 -0.83 4.66 44.68
N LYS A 212 0.33 5.35 44.58
CA LYS A 212 0.35 6.78 44.29
C LYS A 212 -0.02 7.11 42.87
N LEU A 213 0.30 6.26 41.90
CA LEU A 213 -0.13 6.44 40.51
C LEU A 213 -1.65 6.38 40.41
N TRP A 214 -2.27 5.36 41.00
CA TRP A 214 -3.74 5.24 40.97
C TRP A 214 -4.42 6.37 41.74
N LYS A 215 -3.94 6.72 42.92
CA LYS A 215 -4.54 7.77 43.77
C LYS A 215 -4.38 9.18 43.19
N ASN A 216 -3.19 9.53 42.65
CA ASN A 216 -2.83 10.90 42.36
C ASN A 216 -2.70 11.22 40.88
N LEU A 217 -2.57 10.22 39.98
CA LEU A 217 -2.35 10.45 38.55
C LEU A 217 -3.50 9.95 37.69
N PHE A 218 -4.00 8.73 37.95
CA PHE A 218 -5.00 8.11 37.09
C PHE A 218 -6.43 8.42 37.50
N SER A 219 -6.70 8.56 38.80
CA SER A 219 -8.06 8.87 39.26
C SER A 219 -8.55 10.24 38.77
N GLY A 220 -9.77 10.29 38.26
CA GLY A 220 -10.45 11.51 37.80
C GLY A 220 -9.95 12.09 36.45
N THR A 221 -8.94 11.49 35.81
CA THR A 221 -8.32 12.02 34.58
C THR A 221 -8.63 11.19 33.32
N ALA A 222 -9.58 10.25 33.38
CA ALA A 222 -9.90 9.32 32.30
C ALA A 222 -10.27 10.02 30.98
N LYS A 223 -11.03 11.10 31.06
CA LYS A 223 -11.49 11.87 29.90
C LYS A 223 -10.33 12.46 29.09
N ASP A 224 -9.39 13.11 29.78
CA ASP A 224 -8.24 13.73 29.14
C ASP A 224 -7.30 12.68 28.55
N PHE A 225 -7.13 11.53 29.24
CA PHE A 225 -6.35 10.42 28.74
C PHE A 225 -6.96 9.80 27.46
N ILE A 226 -8.28 9.56 27.44
CA ILE A 226 -9.00 9.08 26.25
C ILE A 226 -8.79 10.05 25.08
N SER A 227 -9.03 11.35 25.30
CA SER A 227 -8.88 12.38 24.26
C SER A 227 -7.47 12.40 23.68
N ALA A 228 -6.43 12.34 24.54
CA ALA A 228 -5.03 12.31 24.13
C ALA A 228 -4.71 11.05 23.30
N LYS A 229 -5.20 9.88 23.72
CA LYS A 229 -4.97 8.61 23.00
C LYS A 229 -5.70 8.55 21.66
N LEU A 230 -6.87 9.13 21.55
CA LEU A 230 -7.59 9.23 20.27
C LEU A 230 -6.85 10.13 19.27
N LYS A 231 -6.36 11.28 19.74
CA LYS A 231 -5.56 12.20 18.92
C LYS A 231 -4.23 11.56 18.47
N GLU A 232 -3.55 10.86 19.37
CA GLU A 232 -2.33 10.10 19.05
C GLU A 232 -2.61 9.05 17.96
N ARG A 233 -3.75 8.35 18.07
CA ARG A 233 -4.18 7.35 17.08
C ARG A 233 -4.48 7.97 15.71
N GLU A 234 -5.16 9.10 15.66
CA GLU A 234 -5.45 9.83 14.42
C GLU A 234 -4.15 10.24 13.71
N ASN A 235 -3.25 10.92 14.42
CA ASN A 235 -1.96 11.33 13.88
C ASN A 235 -1.13 10.12 13.36
N ARG A 236 -1.18 8.99 14.06
CA ARG A 236 -0.51 7.76 13.63
C ARG A 236 -1.11 7.20 12.35
N HIS A 237 -2.44 7.17 12.23
CA HIS A 237 -3.12 6.69 11.03
C HIS A 237 -2.88 7.59 9.81
N GLU A 238 -2.75 8.90 10.01
CA GLU A 238 -2.35 9.83 8.94
C GLU A 238 -0.93 9.54 8.46
N LYS A 239 -0.01 9.27 9.38
CA LYS A 239 1.40 9.03 9.07
C LYS A 239 1.66 7.67 8.40
N HIS A 240 0.97 6.61 8.82
CA HIS A 240 1.22 5.22 8.39
C HIS A 240 0.22 4.69 7.38
N GLY A 241 -0.64 5.54 6.83
CA GLY A 241 -1.53 5.25 5.71
C GLY A 241 -2.80 4.47 6.08
N GLN A 242 -3.54 4.10 5.04
CA GLN A 242 -4.83 3.44 5.15
C GLN A 242 -4.67 1.94 5.46
N ARG A 243 -5.76 1.32 5.99
CA ARG A 243 -5.78 -0.10 6.39
C ARG A 243 -5.48 -1.08 5.24
N TYR A 244 -5.89 -0.74 4.04
CA TYR A 244 -5.89 -1.63 2.88
C TYR A 244 -4.69 -1.42 1.95
N MET A 245 -3.62 -0.76 2.44
CA MET A 245 -2.38 -0.65 1.68
C MET A 245 -1.65 -2.00 1.63
N VAL A 246 -1.17 -2.37 0.45
CA VAL A 246 -0.57 -3.69 0.19
C VAL A 246 0.75 -3.95 0.93
N GLU A 247 1.45 -2.92 1.38
CA GLU A 247 2.60 -3.05 2.29
C GLU A 247 2.29 -2.37 3.64
N PRO A 248 1.59 -3.06 4.55
CA PRO A 248 1.16 -2.46 5.81
C PRO A 248 2.28 -2.42 6.86
N ASN A 249 2.19 -1.43 7.78
CA ASN A 249 2.95 -1.47 9.02
C ASN A 249 2.17 -2.28 10.07
N VAL A 250 2.69 -3.45 10.44
CA VAL A 250 1.99 -4.43 11.31
C VAL A 250 1.74 -3.90 12.72
N LYS A 251 2.61 -3.01 13.20
CA LYS A 251 2.50 -2.42 14.54
C LYS A 251 1.71 -1.12 14.53
N GLU A 252 2.13 -0.13 13.74
CA GLU A 252 1.65 1.23 13.81
C GLU A 252 0.53 1.53 12.79
N GLY A 253 0.35 0.68 11.76
CA GLY A 253 -0.68 0.84 10.74
C GLY A 253 -2.10 0.71 11.30
N LYS A 254 -3.06 1.21 10.54
CA LYS A 254 -4.49 1.13 10.89
C LYS A 254 -4.96 -0.32 10.89
N GLY A 255 -5.45 -0.79 12.02
CA GLY A 255 -5.79 -2.20 12.26
C GLY A 255 -4.61 -3.06 12.72
N GLY A 256 -3.45 -2.46 13.00
CA GLY A 256 -2.27 -3.15 13.55
C GLY A 256 -2.30 -3.27 15.08
N LEU A 257 -1.22 -3.85 15.62
CA LEU A 257 -1.08 -4.14 17.06
C LEU A 257 -1.26 -2.91 17.95
N ARG A 258 -0.86 -1.72 17.50
CA ARG A 258 -0.99 -0.50 18.30
C ARG A 258 -2.44 -0.06 18.50
N ASP A 259 -3.34 -0.43 17.60
CA ASP A 259 -4.78 -0.17 17.78
C ASP A 259 -5.34 -1.05 18.91
N LEU A 260 -4.94 -2.33 18.99
CA LEU A 260 -5.28 -3.22 20.10
C LEU A 260 -4.68 -2.75 21.43
N GLN A 261 -3.41 -2.33 21.42
CA GLN A 261 -2.74 -1.78 22.60
C GLN A 261 -3.41 -0.49 23.08
N SER A 262 -3.82 0.39 22.17
CA SER A 262 -4.55 1.62 22.53
C SER A 262 -5.88 1.31 23.21
N LEU A 263 -6.59 0.27 22.73
CA LEU A 263 -7.80 -0.23 23.35
C LEU A 263 -7.51 -0.76 24.76
N TYR A 264 -6.45 -1.57 24.92
CA TYR A 264 -6.02 -2.10 26.23
C TYR A 264 -5.68 -0.98 27.22
N TRP A 265 -4.91 0.02 26.80
CA TRP A 265 -4.56 1.14 27.68
C TRP A 265 -5.79 1.92 28.17
N ILE A 266 -6.71 2.21 27.28
CA ILE A 266 -7.93 2.91 27.62
C ILE A 266 -8.80 2.04 28.54
N ALA A 267 -8.93 0.74 28.26
CA ALA A 267 -9.68 -0.18 29.09
C ALA A 267 -9.10 -0.27 30.50
N LYS A 268 -7.78 -0.49 30.61
CA LYS A 268 -7.06 -0.54 31.90
C LYS A 268 -7.23 0.78 32.68
N TYR A 269 -7.16 1.91 31.99
CA TYR A 269 -7.27 3.22 32.63
C TYR A 269 -8.68 3.52 33.14
N VAL A 270 -9.70 3.18 32.37
CA VAL A 270 -11.10 3.52 32.66
C VAL A 270 -11.74 2.53 33.61
N TYR A 271 -11.58 1.22 33.33
CA TYR A 271 -12.24 0.14 34.04
C TYR A 271 -11.36 -0.53 35.10
N GLN A 272 -10.08 -0.13 35.22
CA GLN A 272 -9.09 -0.70 36.14
C GLN A 272 -8.90 -2.22 35.95
N THR A 273 -9.19 -2.73 34.74
CA THR A 273 -9.08 -4.14 34.41
C THR A 273 -7.62 -4.55 34.25
N GLN A 274 -7.31 -5.81 34.64
CA GLN A 274 -5.99 -6.39 34.41
C GLN A 274 -5.92 -7.14 33.06
N ASN A 275 -7.02 -7.69 32.60
CA ASN A 275 -7.13 -8.43 31.36
C ASN A 275 -8.25 -7.90 30.47
N ILE A 276 -8.09 -8.03 29.16
CA ILE A 276 -9.14 -7.66 28.18
C ILE A 276 -10.38 -8.57 28.33
N SER A 277 -10.22 -9.82 28.81
CA SER A 277 -11.33 -10.73 29.11
C SER A 277 -12.34 -10.11 30.09
N ASP A 278 -11.88 -9.30 31.03
CA ASP A 278 -12.72 -8.66 32.04
C ASP A 278 -13.76 -7.71 31.40
N LEU A 279 -13.50 -7.24 30.19
CA LEU A 279 -14.43 -6.39 29.40
C LEU A 279 -15.68 -7.16 28.93
N VAL A 280 -15.64 -8.50 28.93
CA VAL A 280 -16.82 -9.34 28.65
C VAL A 280 -17.76 -9.29 29.85
N ASP A 281 -17.24 -9.44 31.06
CA ASP A 281 -18.02 -9.38 32.30
C ASP A 281 -18.62 -7.98 32.52
N LEU A 282 -17.92 -6.96 32.06
CA LEU A 282 -18.36 -5.56 32.06
C LEU A 282 -19.36 -5.23 30.91
N ASN A 283 -19.73 -6.21 30.08
CA ASN A 283 -20.61 -6.03 28.92
C ASN A 283 -20.12 -4.99 27.88
N VAL A 284 -18.83 -4.70 27.87
CA VAL A 284 -18.19 -3.84 26.85
C VAL A 284 -17.96 -4.63 25.56
N PHE A 285 -17.46 -5.86 25.70
CA PHE A 285 -17.39 -6.84 24.62
C PHE A 285 -18.35 -8.00 24.83
N ARG A 286 -18.77 -8.61 23.73
CA ARG A 286 -19.44 -9.91 23.75
C ARG A 286 -18.36 -11.01 23.68
N SER A 287 -18.71 -12.23 24.09
CA SER A 287 -17.75 -13.36 24.07
C SER A 287 -17.22 -13.67 22.68
N ASP A 288 -18.05 -13.53 21.63
CA ASP A 288 -17.63 -13.71 20.24
C ASP A 288 -16.68 -12.60 19.75
N GLU A 289 -16.87 -11.38 20.20
CA GLU A 289 -15.98 -10.24 19.92
C GLU A 289 -14.62 -10.42 20.62
N TYR A 290 -14.64 -10.89 21.86
CA TYR A 290 -13.40 -11.19 22.59
C TYR A 290 -12.60 -12.30 21.90
N LEU A 291 -13.25 -13.36 21.42
CA LEU A 291 -12.58 -14.42 20.67
C LEU A 291 -11.96 -13.89 19.36
N GLN A 292 -12.66 -13.02 18.66
CA GLN A 292 -12.11 -12.35 17.47
C GLN A 292 -10.92 -11.45 17.80
N PHE A 293 -10.92 -10.79 18.96
CA PHE A 293 -9.80 -10.01 19.47
C PHE A 293 -8.58 -10.90 19.67
N GLU A 294 -8.72 -12.02 20.40
CA GLU A 294 -7.60 -12.94 20.66
C GLU A 294 -7.02 -13.52 19.37
N GLN A 295 -7.87 -13.93 18.42
CA GLN A 295 -7.43 -14.47 17.15
C GLN A 295 -6.66 -13.44 16.32
N ALA A 296 -7.13 -12.19 16.27
CA ALA A 296 -6.47 -11.13 15.53
C ALA A 296 -5.14 -10.74 16.19
N GLU A 297 -5.10 -10.65 17.52
CA GLU A 297 -3.88 -10.37 18.28
C GLU A 297 -2.82 -11.44 18.07
N GLU A 298 -3.19 -12.72 18.21
CA GLU A 298 -2.32 -13.87 18.00
C GLU A 298 -1.72 -13.87 16.60
N PHE A 299 -2.56 -13.66 15.58
CA PHE A 299 -2.12 -13.61 14.18
C PHE A 299 -1.14 -12.46 13.93
N LEU A 300 -1.46 -11.24 14.37
CA LEU A 300 -0.59 -10.09 14.17
C LEU A 300 0.76 -10.22 14.91
N TRP A 301 0.76 -10.80 16.12
CA TRP A 301 1.99 -11.12 16.83
C TRP A 301 2.81 -12.20 16.11
N ALA A 302 2.15 -13.23 15.55
CA ALA A 302 2.83 -14.25 14.76
C ALA A 302 3.53 -13.63 13.55
N VAL A 303 2.81 -12.82 12.77
CA VAL A 303 3.39 -12.09 11.62
C VAL A 303 4.59 -11.24 12.05
N ARG A 304 4.45 -10.45 13.11
CA ARG A 304 5.52 -9.57 13.60
C ARG A 304 6.75 -10.34 14.06
N CYS A 305 6.57 -11.43 14.78
CA CYS A 305 7.67 -12.28 15.22
C CYS A 305 8.40 -12.93 14.04
N GLN A 306 7.67 -13.44 13.05
CA GLN A 306 8.27 -13.99 11.83
C GLN A 306 9.04 -12.93 11.05
N MET A 307 8.51 -11.72 10.89
CA MET A 307 9.23 -10.60 10.27
C MET A 307 10.57 -10.31 10.96
N HIS A 308 10.57 -10.25 12.29
CA HIS A 308 11.78 -10.02 13.07
C HIS A 308 12.81 -11.13 12.87
N HIS A 309 12.38 -12.39 12.86
CA HIS A 309 13.28 -13.54 12.64
C HIS A 309 13.86 -13.57 11.22
N LEU A 310 13.05 -13.29 10.21
CA LEU A 310 13.50 -13.31 8.82
C LEU A 310 14.44 -12.15 8.49
N ALA A 311 14.23 -10.98 9.13
CA ALA A 311 15.06 -9.81 8.93
C ALA A 311 16.28 -9.74 9.86
N ASP A 312 16.37 -10.61 10.88
CA ASP A 312 17.36 -10.59 11.98
C ASP A 312 17.48 -9.22 12.68
N ARG A 313 16.35 -8.51 12.74
CA ARG A 313 16.22 -7.18 13.38
C ARG A 313 14.77 -6.79 13.60
N ALA A 314 14.55 -5.75 14.41
CA ALA A 314 13.24 -5.14 14.52
C ALA A 314 12.85 -4.47 13.19
N ILE A 315 11.73 -4.91 12.60
CA ILE A 315 11.12 -4.34 11.41
C ILE A 315 9.60 -4.42 11.52
N GLU A 316 8.92 -3.35 11.15
CA GLU A 316 7.47 -3.23 11.32
C GLU A 316 6.72 -3.13 9.99
N GLN A 317 7.44 -2.85 8.89
CA GLN A 317 6.89 -2.74 7.54
C GLN A 317 6.91 -4.11 6.86
N LEU A 318 5.74 -4.65 6.54
CA LEU A 318 5.57 -5.92 5.84
C LEU A 318 5.70 -5.68 4.33
N SER A 319 6.95 -5.54 3.87
CA SER A 319 7.30 -5.32 2.47
C SER A 319 7.09 -6.56 1.61
N PHE A 320 6.95 -6.41 0.30
CA PHE A 320 6.66 -7.52 -0.63
C PHE A 320 7.63 -8.70 -0.50
N ASP A 321 8.92 -8.44 -0.33
CA ASP A 321 9.93 -9.50 -0.11
C ASP A 321 9.65 -10.29 1.18
N LEU A 322 9.32 -9.58 2.27
CA LEU A 322 8.97 -10.23 3.54
C LEU A 322 7.61 -10.94 3.49
N GLN A 323 6.64 -10.46 2.72
CA GLN A 323 5.34 -11.14 2.60
C GLN A 323 5.48 -12.56 2.12
N VAL A 324 6.34 -12.82 1.11
CA VAL A 324 6.57 -14.17 0.57
C VAL A 324 7.23 -15.06 1.62
N GLU A 325 8.26 -14.55 2.30
CA GLU A 325 9.00 -15.30 3.32
C GLU A 325 8.12 -15.58 4.55
N VAL A 326 7.33 -14.58 5.01
CA VAL A 326 6.40 -14.74 6.14
C VAL A 326 5.27 -15.70 5.80
N ALA A 327 4.67 -15.62 4.59
CA ALA A 327 3.64 -16.56 4.16
C ALA A 327 4.13 -18.02 4.25
N SER A 328 5.34 -18.30 3.76
CA SER A 328 5.97 -19.61 3.88
C SER A 328 6.22 -20.03 5.33
N ALA A 329 6.75 -19.11 6.17
CA ALA A 329 7.02 -19.36 7.58
C ALA A 329 5.74 -19.58 8.41
N MET A 330 4.62 -19.00 7.99
CA MET A 330 3.30 -19.20 8.57
C MET A 330 2.55 -20.44 8.07
N GLY A 331 3.15 -21.18 7.11
CA GLY A 331 2.60 -22.43 6.58
C GLY A 331 1.57 -22.27 5.47
N TYR A 332 1.54 -21.12 4.80
CA TYR A 332 0.69 -20.94 3.62
C TYR A 332 1.31 -21.59 2.38
N HIS A 333 0.48 -22.17 1.53
CA HIS A 333 0.87 -22.86 0.29
C HIS A 333 0.07 -22.33 -0.89
N ASP A 334 0.66 -22.40 -2.09
CA ASP A 334 -0.03 -22.07 -3.32
C ASP A 334 -1.26 -22.96 -3.51
N SER A 335 -2.38 -22.36 -3.91
CA SER A 335 -3.58 -23.05 -4.34
C SER A 335 -3.68 -23.05 -5.87
N ARG A 336 -4.74 -23.66 -6.43
CA ARG A 336 -4.97 -23.66 -7.87
C ARG A 336 -5.16 -22.23 -8.45
N ASP A 337 -5.77 -21.36 -7.67
CA ASP A 337 -6.25 -20.05 -8.14
C ASP A 337 -5.49 -18.87 -7.51
N GLN A 338 -4.74 -19.09 -6.43
CA GLN A 338 -4.06 -18.04 -5.67
C GLN A 338 -2.69 -18.49 -5.17
N ARG A 339 -1.76 -17.56 -5.10
CA ARG A 339 -0.42 -17.76 -4.52
C ARG A 339 -0.51 -17.75 -2.99
N ALA A 340 0.38 -18.49 -2.33
CA ALA A 340 0.50 -18.53 -0.87
C ALA A 340 0.52 -17.13 -0.23
N VAL A 341 1.27 -16.21 -0.82
CA VAL A 341 1.37 -14.83 -0.35
C VAL A 341 0.05 -14.05 -0.46
N GLU A 342 -0.75 -14.31 -1.48
CA GLU A 342 -2.05 -13.65 -1.65
C GLU A 342 -3.07 -14.16 -0.63
N ILE A 343 -3.08 -15.48 -0.37
CA ILE A 343 -3.92 -16.10 0.67
C ILE A 343 -3.53 -15.55 2.05
N PHE A 344 -2.23 -15.52 2.36
CA PHE A 344 -1.71 -14.95 3.61
C PHE A 344 -2.12 -13.49 3.80
N MET A 345 -1.94 -12.65 2.77
CA MET A 345 -2.27 -11.24 2.85
C MET A 345 -3.78 -11.00 2.94
N GLN A 346 -4.60 -11.84 2.31
CA GLN A 346 -6.05 -11.79 2.47
C GLN A 346 -6.46 -12.04 3.93
N ASP A 347 -5.88 -13.02 4.59
CA ASP A 347 -6.10 -13.27 6.02
C ASP A 347 -5.59 -12.11 6.89
N TYR A 348 -4.42 -11.54 6.55
CA TYR A 348 -3.91 -10.35 7.22
C TYR A 348 -4.91 -9.19 7.19
N PHE A 349 -5.45 -8.86 6.02
CA PHE A 349 -6.41 -7.76 5.88
C PHE A 349 -7.73 -8.05 6.57
N ARG A 350 -8.18 -9.31 6.62
CA ARG A 350 -9.35 -9.73 7.39
C ARG A 350 -9.13 -9.51 8.89
N HIS A 351 -7.97 -9.87 9.43
CA HIS A 351 -7.63 -9.60 10.83
C HIS A 351 -7.50 -8.11 11.13
N ALA A 352 -6.84 -7.34 10.26
CA ALA A 352 -6.73 -5.87 10.41
C ALA A 352 -8.12 -5.19 10.39
N THR A 353 -9.06 -5.70 9.60
CA THR A 353 -10.44 -5.20 9.56
C THR A 353 -11.17 -5.50 10.88
N ARG A 354 -11.04 -6.72 11.42
CA ARG A 354 -11.60 -7.09 12.73
C ARG A 354 -11.07 -6.20 13.86
N VAL A 355 -9.75 -5.94 13.90
CA VAL A 355 -9.16 -5.01 14.87
C VAL A 355 -9.79 -3.62 14.78
N GLY A 356 -9.99 -3.12 13.57
CA GLY A 356 -10.61 -1.82 13.37
C GLY A 356 -12.07 -1.76 13.84
N ASP A 357 -12.82 -2.84 13.67
CA ASP A 357 -14.21 -2.94 14.11
C ASP A 357 -14.30 -3.02 15.63
N LEU A 358 -13.50 -3.86 16.27
CA LEU A 358 -13.43 -3.99 17.73
C LEU A 358 -13.01 -2.66 18.38
N THR A 359 -12.01 -1.99 17.83
CA THR A 359 -11.58 -0.67 18.31
C THR A 359 -12.72 0.34 18.23
N ARG A 360 -13.48 0.35 17.13
CA ARG A 360 -14.62 1.26 16.96
C ARG A 360 -15.74 0.97 17.93
N ILE A 361 -16.10 -0.30 18.14
CA ILE A 361 -17.10 -0.74 19.10
C ILE A 361 -16.74 -0.23 20.49
N PHE A 362 -15.50 -0.46 20.92
CA PHE A 362 -15.01 -0.05 22.22
C PHE A 362 -15.01 1.47 22.39
N LEU A 363 -14.48 2.22 21.43
CA LEU A 363 -14.42 3.67 21.50
C LEU A 363 -15.80 4.30 21.57
N THR A 364 -16.80 3.75 20.90
CA THR A 364 -18.16 4.27 20.96
C THR A 364 -18.84 3.95 22.29
N SER A 365 -18.54 2.80 22.90
CA SER A 365 -19.04 2.52 24.25
C SER A 365 -18.47 3.52 25.29
N LEU A 366 -17.23 3.97 25.09
CA LEU A 366 -16.59 4.99 25.93
C LEU A 366 -17.18 6.39 25.68
N GLU A 367 -17.46 6.76 24.42
CA GLU A 367 -18.14 8.01 24.10
C GLU A 367 -19.50 8.09 24.81
N ALA A 368 -20.19 6.98 24.93
CA ALA A 368 -21.48 6.87 25.64
C ALA A 368 -21.35 7.18 27.15
N VAL A 369 -20.23 6.81 27.77
CA VAL A 369 -20.00 6.98 29.22
C VAL A 369 -19.36 8.35 29.54
N HIS A 370 -18.51 8.87 28.62
CA HIS A 370 -17.66 10.03 28.88
C HIS A 370 -17.94 11.25 27.96
N ALA A 371 -19.04 11.24 27.18
CA ALA A 371 -19.39 12.37 26.32
C ALA A 371 -19.48 13.69 27.10
N LYS A 372 -18.81 14.73 26.60
CA LYS A 372 -19.05 16.11 27.03
C LYS A 372 -20.47 16.46 26.63
N ASP A 373 -21.24 17.07 27.54
CA ASP A 373 -22.37 17.86 27.13
C ASP A 373 -21.85 18.96 26.17
N GLU A 374 -22.27 18.89 24.91
CA GLU A 374 -21.96 19.96 23.95
C GLU A 374 -22.41 21.30 24.51
N PRO A 375 -21.62 22.40 24.34
CA PRO A 375 -22.02 23.72 24.80
C PRO A 375 -23.40 24.06 24.26
N LEU A 376 -24.26 24.60 25.13
CA LEU A 376 -25.65 24.91 24.81
C LEU A 376 -25.82 25.75 23.53
N LEU A 377 -24.85 26.59 23.20
CA LEU A 377 -24.84 27.45 22.00
C LEU A 377 -24.61 26.62 20.70
N GLU A 378 -23.74 25.62 20.67
CA GLU A 378 -23.57 24.78 19.49
C GLU A 378 -24.78 23.87 19.24
N ARG A 379 -25.48 23.46 20.28
CA ARG A 379 -26.70 22.67 20.24
C ARG A 379 -27.90 23.42 19.59
N ILE A 380 -27.93 24.74 19.69
CA ILE A 380 -28.97 25.59 19.15
C ILE A 380 -28.76 25.88 17.65
N PHE A 381 -27.51 25.96 17.18
CA PHE A 381 -27.19 26.32 15.80
C PHE A 381 -27.07 25.11 14.84
N LYS A 382 -26.86 23.89 15.32
CA LYS A 382 -26.85 22.67 14.47
C LYS A 382 -28.31 22.24 14.22
N ARG A 383 -28.85 22.49 13.03
CA ARG A 383 -30.11 21.89 12.57
C ARG A 383 -29.96 20.36 12.64
N LYS A 384 -30.67 19.70 13.58
CA LYS A 384 -30.72 18.23 13.61
C LYS A 384 -31.34 17.71 12.32
N PRO A 385 -30.69 16.79 11.61
CA PRO A 385 -31.31 16.20 10.43
C PRO A 385 -32.61 15.50 10.84
N LYS A 386 -33.64 15.63 10.00
CA LYS A 386 -34.87 14.88 10.19
C LYS A 386 -34.59 13.42 9.96
N ILE A 387 -34.74 12.59 10.98
CA ILE A 387 -34.55 11.14 10.94
C ILE A 387 -35.88 10.42 10.78
N ASP A 388 -35.85 9.21 10.23
CA ASP A 388 -37.04 8.35 10.13
C ASP A 388 -37.41 7.79 11.51
N ASN A 389 -38.67 7.40 11.70
CA ASN A 389 -39.25 6.97 12.98
C ASN A 389 -38.62 5.72 13.59
N ASP A 390 -37.97 4.90 12.77
CA ASP A 390 -37.30 3.66 13.19
C ASP A 390 -35.95 3.91 13.86
N TYR A 391 -35.46 5.16 13.80
CA TYR A 391 -34.13 5.54 14.28
C TYR A 391 -34.19 6.60 15.36
N ILE A 392 -33.12 6.65 16.14
CA ILE A 392 -32.82 7.70 17.14
C ILE A 392 -31.38 8.15 16.99
N VAL A 393 -31.07 9.36 17.46
CA VAL A 393 -29.67 9.84 17.52
C VAL A 393 -29.14 9.70 18.94
N ILE A 394 -28.15 8.86 19.10
CA ILE A 394 -27.42 8.64 20.35
C ILE A 394 -25.97 9.10 20.11
N HIS A 395 -25.47 10.03 20.91
CA HIS A 395 -24.09 10.57 20.81
C HIS A 395 -23.68 10.97 19.36
N ASN A 396 -24.56 11.72 18.69
CA ASN A 396 -24.37 12.13 17.29
C ASN A 396 -24.22 10.96 16.28
N ARG A 397 -24.77 9.78 16.61
CA ARG A 397 -24.77 8.57 15.77
C ARG A 397 -26.19 8.06 15.57
N LEU A 398 -26.43 7.49 14.40
CA LEU A 398 -27.70 6.88 14.04
C LEU A 398 -27.84 5.52 14.75
N ALA A 399 -28.78 5.38 15.64
CA ALA A 399 -29.10 4.17 16.38
C ALA A 399 -30.51 3.68 16.06
N ILE A 400 -30.74 2.39 16.22
CA ILE A 400 -32.04 1.75 16.04
C ILE A 400 -32.87 1.95 17.30
N LYS A 401 -34.13 2.36 17.15
CA LYS A 401 -35.05 2.65 18.26
C LYS A 401 -35.50 1.37 18.97
N SER A 402 -35.87 0.33 18.22
CA SER A 402 -36.31 -0.96 18.71
C SER A 402 -35.74 -2.07 17.82
N GLU A 403 -34.84 -2.89 18.36
CA GLU A 403 -34.20 -3.98 17.61
C GLU A 403 -35.26 -5.00 17.11
N LYS A 404 -36.27 -5.33 17.95
CA LYS A 404 -37.32 -6.28 17.62
C LYS A 404 -38.17 -5.81 16.45
N GLU A 405 -38.59 -4.55 16.46
CA GLU A 405 -39.38 -3.96 15.37
C GLU A 405 -38.53 -3.81 14.10
N PHE A 406 -37.27 -3.38 14.23
CA PHE A 406 -36.35 -3.22 13.12
C PHE A 406 -36.13 -4.53 12.36
N LEU A 407 -35.98 -5.66 13.06
CA LEU A 407 -35.77 -6.98 12.45
C LEU A 407 -37.05 -7.62 11.87
N THR A 408 -38.25 -7.06 12.08
CA THR A 408 -39.47 -7.59 11.45
C THR A 408 -39.41 -7.47 9.92
N ASN A 409 -38.71 -6.48 9.39
CA ASN A 409 -38.51 -6.31 7.95
C ASN A 409 -37.01 -6.37 7.61
N PRO A 410 -36.52 -7.43 6.94
CA PRO A 410 -35.11 -7.56 6.55
C PRO A 410 -34.57 -6.35 5.76
N ILE A 411 -35.37 -5.65 4.99
CA ILE A 411 -35.01 -4.47 4.19
C ILE A 411 -34.44 -3.36 5.07
N ASN A 412 -34.83 -3.28 6.33
CA ASN A 412 -34.31 -2.29 7.27
C ASN A 412 -32.79 -2.39 7.45
N LEU A 413 -32.19 -3.57 7.27
CA LEU A 413 -30.73 -3.75 7.28
C LEU A 413 -30.04 -2.89 6.21
N LEU A 414 -30.66 -2.77 5.02
CA LEU A 414 -30.15 -1.92 3.94
C LEU A 414 -30.53 -0.44 4.13
N LYS A 415 -31.76 -0.17 4.60
CA LYS A 415 -32.25 1.20 4.88
C LYS A 415 -31.34 1.95 5.87
N LEU A 416 -30.76 1.26 6.84
CA LEU A 416 -29.83 1.84 7.82
C LEU A 416 -28.65 2.55 7.13
N PHE A 417 -28.08 1.95 6.10
CA PHE A 417 -26.95 2.57 5.35
C PHE A 417 -27.40 3.76 4.53
N SER A 418 -28.57 3.68 3.91
CA SER A 418 -29.17 4.77 3.15
C SER A 418 -29.48 5.97 4.06
N GLU A 419 -30.09 5.73 5.23
CA GLU A 419 -30.42 6.74 6.22
C GLU A 419 -29.16 7.40 6.81
N ALA A 420 -28.11 6.62 7.07
CA ALA A 420 -26.82 7.14 7.50
C ALA A 420 -26.16 8.07 6.48
N LEU A 421 -26.27 7.73 5.17
CA LEU A 421 -25.80 8.63 4.09
C LEU A 421 -26.65 9.90 4.00
N ARG A 422 -27.98 9.75 4.01
CA ARG A 422 -28.93 10.85 3.88
C ARG A 422 -28.79 11.89 5.01
N THR A 423 -28.56 11.41 6.24
CA THR A 423 -28.42 12.26 7.42
C THR A 423 -27.01 12.76 7.67
N GLY A 424 -26.00 12.15 7.03
CA GLY A 424 -24.59 12.40 7.29
C GLY A 424 -24.09 11.81 8.62
N LEU A 425 -24.96 11.15 9.41
CA LEU A 425 -24.60 10.57 10.69
C LEU A 425 -23.77 9.29 10.55
N LEU A 426 -22.90 9.04 11.52
CA LEU A 426 -22.24 7.74 11.67
C LEU A 426 -23.22 6.73 12.27
N ILE A 427 -23.14 5.47 11.86
CA ILE A 427 -23.96 4.41 12.42
C ILE A 427 -23.46 4.06 13.83
N HIS A 428 -24.38 3.88 14.77
CA HIS A 428 -24.07 3.45 16.13
C HIS A 428 -23.57 2.00 16.14
N PRO A 429 -22.56 1.62 16.96
CA PRO A 429 -22.02 0.25 16.98
C PRO A 429 -23.04 -0.83 17.23
N ASN A 430 -24.02 -0.61 18.12
CA ASN A 430 -25.05 -1.62 18.36
C ASN A 430 -25.88 -1.90 17.10
N ALA A 431 -26.17 -0.85 16.30
CA ALA A 431 -26.84 -1.04 15.02
C ALA A 431 -25.93 -1.83 14.02
N MET A 432 -24.63 -1.58 14.01
CA MET A 432 -23.68 -2.35 13.22
C MET A 432 -23.59 -3.81 13.68
N ARG A 433 -23.53 -4.06 15.00
CA ARG A 433 -23.59 -5.41 15.59
C ARG A 433 -24.85 -6.16 15.16
N LEU A 434 -25.99 -5.47 15.20
CA LEU A 434 -27.27 -6.03 14.80
C LEU A 434 -27.27 -6.45 13.32
N VAL A 435 -26.70 -5.61 12.43
CA VAL A 435 -26.54 -5.97 11.01
C VAL A 435 -25.67 -7.21 10.86
N SER A 436 -24.45 -7.21 11.44
CA SER A 436 -23.51 -8.34 11.31
C SER A 436 -24.09 -9.66 11.87
N ALA A 437 -24.84 -9.59 12.96
CA ALA A 437 -25.48 -10.76 13.56
C ALA A 437 -26.63 -11.33 12.71
N ASN A 438 -27.24 -10.51 11.84
CA ASN A 438 -28.45 -10.88 11.09
C ASN A 438 -28.20 -10.95 9.56
N LEU A 439 -26.98 -11.13 9.12
CA LEU A 439 -26.63 -11.25 7.69
C LEU A 439 -27.33 -12.44 6.99
N ALA A 440 -27.74 -13.46 7.72
CA ALA A 440 -28.50 -14.58 7.19
C ALA A 440 -29.87 -14.16 6.62
N MET A 441 -30.45 -13.03 7.07
CA MET A 441 -31.68 -12.46 6.53
C MET A 441 -31.51 -11.92 5.11
N VAL A 442 -30.28 -11.66 4.65
CA VAL A 442 -29.97 -11.23 3.27
C VAL A 442 -29.94 -12.44 2.34
N ASN A 443 -31.08 -13.08 2.20
CA ASN A 443 -31.31 -14.27 1.40
C ASN A 443 -31.67 -13.95 -0.06
N ASN A 444 -32.06 -14.97 -0.84
CA ASN A 444 -32.42 -14.79 -2.26
C ASN A 444 -33.65 -13.90 -2.45
N GLU A 445 -34.66 -14.00 -1.56
CA GLU A 445 -35.86 -13.15 -1.62
C GLU A 445 -35.51 -11.68 -1.39
N PHE A 446 -34.65 -11.42 -0.39
CA PHE A 446 -34.15 -10.09 -0.13
C PHE A 446 -33.45 -9.48 -1.38
N ARG A 447 -32.55 -10.25 -2.01
CA ARG A 447 -31.80 -9.81 -3.22
C ARG A 447 -32.71 -9.59 -4.42
N ALA A 448 -33.80 -10.33 -4.53
CA ALA A 448 -34.79 -10.21 -5.61
C ALA A 448 -35.82 -9.09 -5.35
N SER A 449 -35.85 -8.51 -4.14
CA SER A 449 -36.80 -7.47 -3.78
C SER A 449 -36.58 -6.19 -4.57
N THR A 450 -37.62 -5.69 -5.22
CA THR A 450 -37.60 -4.41 -5.93
C THR A 450 -37.28 -3.24 -4.97
N GLU A 451 -37.76 -3.33 -3.72
CA GLU A 451 -37.44 -2.31 -2.70
C GLU A 451 -35.95 -2.29 -2.37
N ALA A 452 -35.32 -3.45 -2.21
CA ALA A 452 -33.87 -3.53 -1.98
C ALA A 452 -33.06 -2.97 -3.15
N GLN A 453 -33.49 -3.27 -4.38
CA GLN A 453 -32.86 -2.73 -5.60
C GLN A 453 -32.94 -1.20 -5.64
N GLN A 454 -34.11 -0.64 -5.37
CA GLN A 454 -34.32 0.81 -5.37
C GLN A 454 -33.46 1.51 -4.30
N ILE A 455 -33.46 0.99 -3.08
CA ILE A 455 -32.65 1.55 -1.97
C ILE A 455 -31.16 1.49 -2.32
N PHE A 456 -30.67 0.38 -2.89
CA PHE A 456 -29.28 0.25 -3.28
C PHE A 456 -28.90 1.23 -4.40
N LEU A 457 -29.74 1.40 -5.40
CA LEU A 457 -29.53 2.42 -6.45
C LEU A 457 -29.58 3.84 -5.91
N GLU A 458 -30.51 4.15 -4.99
CA GLU A 458 -30.54 5.46 -4.32
C GLU A 458 -29.25 5.72 -3.51
N LEU A 459 -28.76 4.70 -2.81
CA LEU A 459 -27.50 4.77 -2.07
C LEU A 459 -26.34 5.12 -3.00
N LEU A 460 -26.26 4.53 -4.18
CA LEU A 460 -25.22 4.82 -5.16
C LEU A 460 -25.35 6.20 -5.79
N LEU A 461 -26.58 6.64 -6.11
CA LEU A 461 -26.81 7.75 -7.05
C LEU A 461 -27.26 9.05 -6.39
N LYS A 462 -27.88 9.01 -5.18
CA LYS A 462 -28.63 10.15 -4.64
C LYS A 462 -27.86 11.03 -3.66
N HIS A 463 -26.93 10.45 -2.91
CA HIS A 463 -26.33 11.11 -1.74
C HIS A 463 -24.92 11.65 -1.98
N GLY A 464 -24.30 11.37 -3.13
CA GLY A 464 -23.01 11.91 -3.54
C GLY A 464 -21.76 11.36 -2.82
N ASN A 465 -21.90 10.43 -1.86
CA ASN A 465 -20.78 9.79 -1.15
C ASN A 465 -21.01 8.28 -1.00
N PRO A 466 -21.25 7.54 -2.10
CA PRO A 466 -21.59 6.11 -2.01
C PRO A 466 -20.48 5.28 -1.35
N GLU A 467 -19.21 5.69 -1.50
CA GLU A 467 -18.05 4.99 -0.94
C GLU A 467 -18.13 4.85 0.58
N ARG A 468 -18.75 5.81 1.28
CA ARG A 468 -18.89 5.76 2.74
C ARG A 468 -19.80 4.61 3.19
N ALA A 469 -20.91 4.40 2.49
CA ALA A 469 -21.81 3.30 2.78
C ALA A 469 -21.26 1.96 2.30
N LEU A 470 -20.73 1.89 1.07
CA LEU A 470 -20.17 0.67 0.50
C LEU A 470 -19.01 0.12 1.33
N ARG A 471 -18.10 1.00 1.78
CA ARG A 471 -17.02 0.57 2.68
C ARG A 471 -17.57 0.00 3.98
N ARG A 472 -18.62 0.63 4.55
CA ARG A 472 -19.25 0.12 5.76
C ARG A 472 -19.97 -1.21 5.51
N MET A 473 -20.69 -1.34 4.39
CA MET A 473 -21.34 -2.60 3.99
C MET A 473 -20.30 -3.71 3.78
N ASN A 474 -19.16 -3.39 3.18
CA ASN A 474 -18.07 -4.33 2.95
C ASN A 474 -17.43 -4.80 4.28
N GLU A 475 -17.09 -3.86 5.17
CA GLU A 475 -16.51 -4.15 6.48
C GLU A 475 -17.46 -5.03 7.35
N LEU A 476 -18.76 -4.85 7.26
CA LEU A 476 -19.73 -5.65 8.01
C LEU A 476 -20.11 -6.97 7.32
N GLY A 477 -19.57 -7.27 6.14
CA GLY A 477 -19.91 -8.46 5.36
C GLY A 477 -21.26 -8.37 4.63
N PHE A 478 -21.97 -7.24 4.72
CA PHE A 478 -23.26 -7.06 4.09
C PHE A 478 -23.15 -7.01 2.55
N LEU A 479 -22.12 -6.34 2.00
CA LEU A 479 -21.96 -6.22 0.55
C LEU A 479 -21.80 -7.58 -0.13
N ALA A 480 -20.97 -8.45 0.43
CA ALA A 480 -20.75 -9.81 -0.05
C ALA A 480 -21.99 -10.72 0.12
N LYS A 481 -22.86 -10.44 1.11
CA LYS A 481 -24.15 -11.13 1.24
C LYS A 481 -25.19 -10.61 0.24
N PHE A 482 -25.16 -9.32 -0.06
CA PHE A 482 -26.05 -8.71 -1.04
C PHE A 482 -25.65 -9.03 -2.49
N ILE A 483 -24.35 -9.02 -2.78
CA ILE A 483 -23.75 -9.43 -4.06
C ILE A 483 -22.77 -10.57 -3.78
N PRO A 484 -23.22 -11.84 -3.75
CA PRO A 484 -22.36 -12.98 -3.39
C PRO A 484 -21.14 -13.14 -4.28
N GLU A 485 -21.24 -12.70 -5.52
CA GLU A 485 -20.14 -12.72 -6.48
C GLU A 485 -18.99 -11.78 -6.10
N PHE A 486 -19.21 -10.85 -5.16
CA PHE A 486 -18.21 -9.93 -4.63
C PHE A 486 -17.31 -10.58 -3.55
N GLU A 487 -17.76 -11.66 -2.89
CA GLU A 487 -17.03 -12.32 -1.79
C GLU A 487 -15.57 -12.68 -2.13
N PRO A 488 -15.24 -13.25 -3.31
CA PRO A 488 -13.85 -13.63 -3.62
C PRO A 488 -12.86 -12.47 -3.64
N ILE A 489 -13.33 -11.26 -3.97
CA ILE A 489 -12.46 -10.08 -4.05
C ILE A 489 -12.35 -9.31 -2.72
N VAL A 490 -13.12 -9.70 -1.69
CA VAL A 490 -13.06 -9.06 -0.36
C VAL A 490 -11.69 -9.30 0.28
N ALA A 491 -11.05 -8.21 0.66
CA ALA A 491 -9.70 -8.21 1.23
C ALA A 491 -8.63 -8.86 0.34
N MET A 492 -8.93 -9.13 -0.95
CA MET A 492 -8.02 -9.75 -1.89
C MET A 492 -6.91 -8.78 -2.28
N MET A 493 -5.67 -9.22 -2.15
CA MET A 493 -4.49 -8.51 -2.65
C MET A 493 -4.01 -9.15 -3.96
N GLN A 494 -3.65 -8.33 -4.93
CA GLN A 494 -2.87 -8.77 -6.08
C GLN A 494 -1.38 -8.57 -5.77
N PHE A 495 -0.60 -9.64 -5.84
CA PHE A 495 0.83 -9.58 -5.53
C PHE A 495 1.62 -8.99 -6.71
N ASN A 496 1.58 -7.67 -6.85
CA ASN A 496 2.37 -6.87 -7.79
C ASN A 496 2.64 -5.47 -7.22
N MET A 497 3.62 -4.76 -7.78
CA MET A 497 3.99 -3.41 -7.32
C MET A 497 3.10 -2.29 -7.88
N TYR A 498 2.19 -2.61 -8.79
CA TYR A 498 1.33 -1.63 -9.45
C TYR A 498 0.14 -1.23 -8.58
N HIS A 499 -0.53 -2.20 -7.93
CA HIS A 499 -1.69 -1.96 -7.08
C HIS A 499 -1.27 -1.62 -5.65
N SER A 500 -1.82 -0.52 -5.12
CA SER A 500 -1.58 -0.06 -3.75
C SER A 500 -2.64 -0.48 -2.76
N TYR A 501 -3.76 -1.02 -3.23
CA TYR A 501 -4.94 -1.39 -2.42
C TYR A 501 -5.41 -2.81 -2.71
N THR A 502 -6.22 -3.37 -1.78
CA THR A 502 -7.00 -4.59 -2.04
C THR A 502 -8.06 -4.34 -3.12
N VAL A 503 -8.47 -5.38 -3.84
CA VAL A 503 -9.40 -5.26 -5.00
C VAL A 503 -10.74 -4.63 -4.62
N ASP A 504 -11.29 -5.01 -3.47
CA ASP A 504 -12.53 -4.44 -2.94
C ASP A 504 -12.38 -2.94 -2.58
N GLU A 505 -11.28 -2.56 -1.92
CA GLU A 505 -11.03 -1.14 -1.61
C GLU A 505 -10.75 -0.33 -2.88
N HIS A 506 -9.98 -0.88 -3.85
CA HIS A 506 -9.78 -0.27 -5.15
C HIS A 506 -11.13 0.04 -5.83
N THR A 507 -12.03 -0.94 -5.89
CA THR A 507 -13.38 -0.78 -6.44
C THR A 507 -14.16 0.36 -5.74
N ILE A 508 -14.07 0.45 -4.41
CA ILE A 508 -14.71 1.52 -3.62
C ILE A 508 -14.05 2.88 -3.91
N GLN A 509 -12.74 2.94 -4.09
CA GLN A 509 -12.03 4.16 -4.46
C GLN A 509 -12.41 4.65 -5.88
N CYS A 510 -12.64 3.74 -6.83
CA CYS A 510 -13.15 4.09 -8.16
C CYS A 510 -14.49 4.83 -8.06
N LEU A 511 -15.41 4.33 -7.24
CA LEU A 511 -16.71 4.97 -7.02
C LEU A 511 -16.60 6.31 -6.28
N LYS A 512 -15.64 6.46 -5.37
CA LYS A 512 -15.30 7.74 -4.75
C LYS A 512 -14.81 8.75 -5.79
N THR A 513 -13.87 8.34 -6.65
CA THR A 513 -13.33 9.19 -7.72
C THR A 513 -14.45 9.65 -8.65
N LEU A 514 -15.34 8.74 -9.07
CA LEU A 514 -16.51 9.10 -9.89
C LEU A 514 -17.40 10.15 -9.18
N ALA A 515 -17.71 9.96 -7.90
CA ALA A 515 -18.51 10.90 -7.13
C ALA A 515 -17.84 12.27 -6.98
N GLN A 516 -16.51 12.33 -6.87
CA GLN A 516 -15.74 13.58 -6.83
C GLN A 516 -15.76 14.30 -8.18
N ILE A 517 -15.66 13.57 -9.31
CA ILE A 517 -15.79 14.16 -10.66
C ILE A 517 -17.20 14.76 -10.83
N GLU A 518 -18.25 14.04 -10.43
CA GLU A 518 -19.64 14.55 -10.49
C GLU A 518 -19.85 15.84 -9.68
N LYS A 519 -19.17 15.99 -8.54
CA LYS A 519 -19.18 17.19 -7.72
C LYS A 519 -18.28 18.33 -8.23
N SER A 520 -17.63 18.12 -9.37
CA SER A 520 -16.65 19.06 -9.93
C SER A 520 -15.44 19.34 -9.02
N GLU A 521 -15.09 18.40 -8.13
CA GLU A 521 -13.91 18.53 -7.24
C GLU A 521 -12.60 18.25 -8.00
N LEU A 522 -12.64 17.63 -9.18
CA LEU A 522 -11.47 17.16 -9.94
C LEU A 522 -11.42 17.74 -11.37
N VAL A 523 -12.01 18.91 -11.61
CA VAL A 523 -12.10 19.50 -12.97
C VAL A 523 -10.73 19.81 -13.56
N GLU A 524 -9.81 20.32 -12.76
CA GLU A 524 -8.45 20.67 -13.21
C GLU A 524 -7.61 19.42 -13.52
N GLU A 525 -7.73 18.38 -12.69
CA GLU A 525 -7.00 17.13 -12.84
C GLU A 525 -7.58 16.25 -13.96
N LEU A 526 -8.91 16.20 -14.07
CA LEU A 526 -9.65 15.29 -14.95
C LEU A 526 -10.65 16.04 -15.87
N PRO A 527 -10.18 16.98 -16.71
CA PRO A 527 -11.07 17.89 -17.46
C PRO A 527 -12.01 17.17 -18.43
N ILE A 528 -11.53 16.10 -19.12
CA ILE A 528 -12.37 15.36 -20.09
C ILE A 528 -13.46 14.55 -19.38
N ALA A 529 -13.11 13.80 -18.34
CA ALA A 529 -14.10 13.04 -17.58
C ALA A 529 -15.16 13.98 -16.96
N SER A 530 -14.73 15.16 -16.46
CA SER A 530 -15.62 16.20 -15.94
C SER A 530 -16.55 16.76 -17.01
N SER A 531 -16.05 17.03 -18.22
CA SER A 531 -16.87 17.47 -19.34
C SER A 531 -17.88 16.39 -19.77
N ILE A 532 -17.43 15.14 -19.90
CA ILE A 532 -18.31 14.02 -20.26
C ILE A 532 -19.46 13.85 -19.27
N LEU A 533 -19.18 13.92 -17.96
CA LEU A 533 -20.20 13.80 -16.93
C LEU A 533 -21.15 15.01 -16.90
N LYS A 534 -20.65 16.20 -17.20
CA LYS A 534 -21.47 17.43 -17.31
C LYS A 534 -22.40 17.37 -18.51
N ASP A 535 -21.94 16.84 -19.66
CA ASP A 535 -22.75 16.64 -20.86
C ASP A 535 -23.82 15.55 -20.67
N GLY A 536 -23.65 14.69 -19.66
CA GLY A 536 -24.59 13.67 -19.22
C GLY A 536 -24.27 12.28 -19.78
N VAL A 537 -24.23 11.33 -18.84
CA VAL A 537 -24.11 9.90 -19.11
C VAL A 537 -25.17 9.13 -18.32
N ASN A 538 -25.41 7.86 -18.67
CA ASN A 538 -26.26 7.01 -17.84
C ASN A 538 -25.54 6.69 -16.53
N ARG A 539 -25.87 7.42 -15.46
CA ARG A 539 -25.26 7.28 -14.11
C ARG A 539 -25.42 5.88 -13.55
N LYS A 540 -26.54 5.24 -13.78
CA LYS A 540 -26.80 3.86 -13.33
C LYS A 540 -25.77 2.90 -13.93
N VAL A 541 -25.55 3.02 -15.23
CA VAL A 541 -24.61 2.17 -15.98
C VAL A 541 -23.17 2.35 -15.49
N ILE A 542 -22.69 3.59 -15.35
CA ILE A 542 -21.29 3.82 -14.99
C ILE A 542 -20.98 3.42 -13.53
N TYR A 543 -21.89 3.70 -12.58
CA TYR A 543 -21.71 3.28 -11.17
C TYR A 543 -21.70 1.77 -11.03
N ILE A 544 -22.62 1.06 -11.71
CA ILE A 544 -22.66 -0.42 -11.65
C ILE A 544 -21.48 -1.03 -12.42
N ALA A 545 -21.07 -0.47 -13.54
CA ALA A 545 -19.89 -0.93 -14.28
C ALA A 545 -18.62 -0.82 -13.41
N LEU A 546 -18.41 0.32 -12.74
CA LEU A 546 -17.28 0.49 -11.82
C LEU A 546 -17.37 -0.44 -10.61
N LEU A 547 -18.56 -0.70 -10.07
CA LEU A 547 -18.73 -1.66 -8.97
C LEU A 547 -18.35 -3.10 -9.37
N LEU A 548 -18.54 -3.44 -10.65
CA LEU A 548 -18.39 -4.81 -11.16
C LEU A 548 -17.17 -5.02 -12.07
N HIS A 549 -16.38 -3.98 -12.41
CA HIS A 549 -15.31 -4.09 -13.41
C HIS A 549 -14.28 -5.18 -13.10
N ASP A 550 -13.95 -5.32 -11.83
CA ASP A 550 -12.95 -6.26 -11.32
C ASP A 550 -13.56 -7.51 -10.63
N ILE A 551 -14.88 -7.71 -10.73
CA ILE A 551 -15.56 -8.79 -10.00
C ILE A 551 -15.14 -10.20 -10.42
N GLY A 552 -14.49 -10.32 -11.58
CA GLY A 552 -13.92 -11.57 -12.09
C GLY A 552 -12.60 -11.99 -11.43
N LYS A 553 -11.92 -11.10 -10.72
CA LYS A 553 -10.62 -11.39 -10.08
C LYS A 553 -10.76 -12.45 -8.98
N GLY A 554 -9.64 -13.11 -8.64
CA GLY A 554 -9.62 -14.20 -7.66
C GLY A 554 -10.18 -15.54 -8.14
N ARG A 555 -10.25 -15.73 -9.46
CA ARG A 555 -10.73 -16.94 -10.14
C ARG A 555 -9.77 -17.32 -11.28
N SER A 556 -9.80 -18.58 -11.71
CA SER A 556 -8.83 -19.14 -12.70
C SER A 556 -8.95 -18.59 -14.12
N ASP A 557 -10.12 -18.09 -14.49
CA ASP A 557 -10.38 -17.59 -15.86
C ASP A 557 -9.92 -16.13 -16.01
N ASP A 558 -9.79 -15.67 -17.26
CA ASP A 558 -9.57 -14.25 -17.56
C ASP A 558 -10.65 -13.39 -16.88
N HIS A 559 -10.22 -12.47 -16.01
CA HIS A 559 -11.12 -11.72 -15.13
C HIS A 559 -12.08 -10.81 -15.90
N SER A 560 -11.69 -10.31 -17.08
CA SER A 560 -12.53 -9.44 -17.89
C SER A 560 -13.65 -10.26 -18.58
N ILE A 561 -13.32 -11.47 -19.06
CA ILE A 561 -14.30 -12.37 -19.67
C ILE A 561 -15.27 -12.90 -18.62
N LEU A 562 -14.75 -13.39 -17.51
CA LEU A 562 -15.57 -13.92 -16.42
C LEU A 562 -16.37 -12.81 -15.74
N GLY A 563 -15.73 -11.66 -15.49
CA GLY A 563 -16.38 -10.48 -14.91
C GLY A 563 -17.58 -10.01 -15.74
N ALA A 564 -17.46 -9.99 -17.08
CA ALA A 564 -18.56 -9.66 -17.97
C ALA A 564 -19.73 -10.64 -17.84
N LYS A 565 -19.46 -11.95 -17.76
CA LYS A 565 -20.52 -12.98 -17.54
C LYS A 565 -21.22 -12.77 -16.19
N ILE A 566 -20.45 -12.49 -15.14
CA ILE A 566 -20.98 -12.19 -13.80
C ILE A 566 -21.81 -10.90 -13.84
N ALA A 567 -21.27 -9.82 -14.44
CA ALA A 567 -21.96 -8.54 -14.56
C ALA A 567 -23.31 -8.67 -15.29
N LYS A 568 -23.39 -9.49 -16.35
CA LYS A 568 -24.65 -9.81 -17.04
C LYS A 568 -25.71 -10.45 -16.13
N GLN A 569 -25.28 -11.28 -15.18
CA GLN A 569 -26.19 -11.95 -14.23
C GLN A 569 -26.57 -11.03 -13.06
N VAL A 570 -25.64 -10.22 -12.57
CA VAL A 570 -25.81 -9.34 -11.40
C VAL A 570 -26.62 -8.08 -11.74
N SER A 571 -26.37 -7.46 -12.91
CA SER A 571 -26.98 -6.16 -13.27
C SER A 571 -28.51 -6.15 -13.24
N PRO A 572 -29.25 -7.15 -13.73
CA PRO A 572 -30.71 -7.18 -13.61
C PRO A 572 -31.19 -7.26 -12.16
N ARG A 573 -30.44 -7.99 -11.28
CA ARG A 573 -30.72 -8.05 -9.84
C ARG A 573 -30.48 -6.72 -9.12
N LEU A 574 -29.70 -5.82 -9.73
CA LEU A 574 -29.48 -4.46 -9.24
C LEU A 574 -30.40 -3.43 -9.91
N GLY A 575 -31.43 -3.87 -10.66
CA GLY A 575 -32.46 -3.02 -11.23
C GLY A 575 -32.12 -2.38 -12.58
N LEU A 576 -31.17 -2.96 -13.34
CA LEU A 576 -30.86 -2.52 -14.70
C LEU A 576 -31.78 -3.19 -15.73
N ASN A 577 -32.22 -2.42 -16.73
CA ASN A 577 -32.92 -2.99 -17.87
C ASN A 577 -31.95 -3.74 -18.82
N LYS A 578 -32.50 -4.38 -19.86
CA LYS A 578 -31.73 -5.18 -20.82
C LYS A 578 -30.60 -4.38 -21.50
N GLN A 579 -30.91 -3.19 -22.04
CA GLN A 579 -29.94 -2.34 -22.72
C GLN A 579 -28.84 -1.82 -21.77
N GLU A 580 -29.19 -1.45 -20.54
CA GLU A 580 -28.24 -1.05 -19.50
C GLU A 580 -27.33 -2.22 -19.13
N THR A 581 -27.90 -3.42 -18.96
CA THR A 581 -27.16 -4.66 -18.68
C THR A 581 -26.15 -5.00 -19.78
N GLU A 582 -26.55 -4.94 -21.05
CA GLU A 582 -25.66 -5.16 -22.19
C GLU A 582 -24.51 -4.12 -22.23
N THR A 583 -24.78 -2.89 -21.84
CA THR A 583 -23.75 -1.84 -21.76
C THR A 583 -22.79 -2.08 -20.61
N VAL A 584 -23.27 -2.48 -19.43
CA VAL A 584 -22.41 -2.84 -18.28
C VAL A 584 -21.57 -4.08 -18.60
N GLU A 585 -22.18 -5.14 -19.19
CA GLU A 585 -21.45 -6.32 -19.64
C GLU A 585 -20.30 -5.93 -20.58
N TRP A 586 -20.56 -5.06 -21.56
CA TRP A 586 -19.56 -4.58 -22.49
C TRP A 586 -18.46 -3.77 -21.79
N LEU A 587 -18.81 -2.86 -20.89
CA LEU A 587 -17.85 -2.05 -20.13
C LEU A 587 -16.93 -2.92 -19.28
N VAL A 588 -17.47 -3.89 -18.55
CA VAL A 588 -16.69 -4.82 -17.75
C VAL A 588 -15.79 -5.70 -18.64
N ARG A 589 -16.29 -6.15 -19.81
CA ARG A 589 -15.50 -6.95 -20.76
C ARG A 589 -14.30 -6.20 -21.32
N TYR A 590 -14.45 -4.89 -21.54
CA TYR A 590 -13.48 -4.05 -22.22
C TYR A 590 -12.90 -2.94 -21.34
N HIS A 591 -12.98 -3.07 -20.00
CA HIS A 591 -12.53 -2.00 -19.10
C HIS A 591 -11.04 -1.65 -19.25
N LEU A 592 -10.19 -2.61 -19.63
CA LEU A 592 -8.76 -2.40 -19.89
C LEU A 592 -8.46 -1.89 -21.30
N LEU A 593 -9.41 -2.00 -22.24
CA LEU A 593 -9.16 -1.73 -23.67
C LEU A 593 -8.58 -0.33 -23.92
N MET A 594 -9.15 0.70 -23.33
CA MET A 594 -8.68 2.08 -23.53
C MET A 594 -7.30 2.29 -22.92
N SER A 595 -7.06 1.75 -21.73
CA SER A 595 -5.77 1.80 -21.06
C SER A 595 -4.67 1.09 -21.88
N ASP A 596 -4.97 -0.10 -22.37
CA ASP A 596 -4.04 -0.89 -23.19
C ASP A 596 -3.72 -0.21 -24.51
N MET A 597 -4.75 0.28 -25.22
CA MET A 597 -4.54 0.96 -26.49
C MET A 597 -3.77 2.28 -26.32
N ALA A 598 -4.04 3.02 -25.26
CA ALA A 598 -3.36 4.30 -24.99
C ALA A 598 -1.89 4.11 -24.55
N GLN A 599 -1.59 3.09 -23.77
CA GLN A 599 -0.28 2.92 -23.13
C GLN A 599 0.63 1.92 -23.86
N LYS A 600 0.08 0.96 -24.61
CA LYS A 600 0.86 -0.10 -25.27
C LYS A 600 0.89 0.04 -26.80
N ARG A 601 0.18 0.99 -27.38
CA ARG A 601 0.14 1.20 -28.83
C ARG A 601 0.48 2.64 -29.20
N ASP A 602 1.04 2.82 -30.39
CA ASP A 602 1.30 4.16 -30.93
C ASP A 602 -0.01 4.79 -31.44
N ILE A 603 -0.53 5.76 -30.69
CA ILE A 603 -1.77 6.47 -31.07
C ILE A 603 -1.61 7.26 -32.36
N SER A 604 -0.38 7.62 -32.75
CA SER A 604 -0.13 8.31 -34.04
C SER A 604 -0.30 7.39 -35.26
N ASP A 605 -0.32 6.05 -35.06
CA ASP A 605 -0.68 5.13 -36.13
C ASP A 605 -2.22 5.12 -36.32
N PRO A 606 -2.72 5.54 -37.47
CA PRO A 606 -4.16 5.59 -37.73
C PRO A 606 -4.89 4.24 -37.58
N ARG A 607 -4.17 3.14 -37.68
CA ARG A 607 -4.73 1.81 -37.48
C ARG A 607 -5.14 1.60 -36.03
N THR A 608 -4.30 2.02 -35.07
CA THR A 608 -4.58 1.96 -33.64
C THR A 608 -5.92 2.61 -33.30
N VAL A 609 -6.14 3.85 -33.80
CA VAL A 609 -7.36 4.61 -33.49
C VAL A 609 -8.59 3.99 -34.22
N ARG A 610 -8.43 3.51 -35.45
CA ARG A 610 -9.52 2.82 -36.20
C ARG A 610 -9.96 1.53 -35.53
N ASP A 611 -9.03 0.71 -35.08
CA ASP A 611 -9.34 -0.56 -34.40
C ASP A 611 -10.01 -0.30 -33.07
N PHE A 612 -9.56 0.72 -32.31
CA PHE A 612 -10.22 1.14 -31.07
C PHE A 612 -11.63 1.68 -31.35
N ALA A 613 -11.83 2.53 -32.36
CA ALA A 613 -13.14 3.03 -32.77
C ALA A 613 -14.10 1.91 -33.17
N LYS A 614 -13.58 0.90 -33.91
CA LYS A 614 -14.34 -0.30 -34.29
C LYS A 614 -14.78 -1.13 -33.08
N ALA A 615 -13.95 -1.24 -32.06
CA ALA A 615 -14.30 -1.95 -30.83
C ALA A 615 -15.33 -1.18 -29.98
N VAL A 616 -15.19 0.14 -29.89
CA VAL A 616 -16.08 1.02 -29.10
C VAL A 616 -17.44 1.26 -29.75
N GLN A 617 -17.50 1.43 -31.07
CA GLN A 617 -18.69 1.54 -31.93
C GLN A 617 -19.53 2.82 -31.78
N SER A 618 -19.51 3.51 -30.66
CA SER A 618 -20.33 4.70 -30.44
C SER A 618 -19.71 5.69 -29.46
N VAL A 619 -20.01 6.99 -29.66
CA VAL A 619 -19.59 8.05 -28.74
C VAL A 619 -20.10 7.82 -27.31
N LYS A 620 -21.30 7.24 -27.15
CA LYS A 620 -21.86 6.92 -25.83
C LYS A 620 -20.99 5.89 -25.08
N ARG A 621 -20.55 4.80 -25.75
CA ARG A 621 -19.64 3.81 -25.18
C ARG A 621 -18.25 4.40 -24.92
N LEU A 622 -17.75 5.23 -25.84
CA LEU A 622 -16.49 5.93 -25.69
C LEU A 622 -16.48 6.78 -24.41
N ASN A 623 -17.52 7.59 -24.22
CA ASN A 623 -17.66 8.44 -23.04
C ASN A 623 -17.67 7.63 -21.74
N LEU A 624 -18.49 6.57 -21.69
CA LEU A 624 -18.56 5.70 -20.51
C LEU A 624 -17.23 4.98 -20.22
N LEU A 625 -16.58 4.45 -21.28
CA LEU A 625 -15.30 3.77 -21.15
C LEU A 625 -14.19 4.74 -20.69
N THR A 626 -14.17 5.98 -21.21
CA THR A 626 -13.21 7.01 -20.81
C THR A 626 -13.33 7.35 -19.33
N VAL A 627 -14.55 7.58 -18.84
CA VAL A 627 -14.80 7.86 -17.43
C VAL A 627 -14.40 6.67 -16.55
N LEU A 628 -14.75 5.45 -16.97
CA LEU A 628 -14.38 4.22 -16.26
C LEU A 628 -12.86 4.10 -16.16
N THR A 629 -12.15 4.20 -17.30
CA THR A 629 -10.69 4.06 -17.35
C THR A 629 -9.96 5.09 -16.48
N VAL A 630 -10.42 6.34 -16.50
CA VAL A 630 -9.83 7.40 -15.65
C VAL A 630 -10.04 7.11 -14.17
N CYS A 631 -11.25 6.68 -13.75
CA CYS A 631 -11.55 6.31 -12.38
C CYS A 631 -10.71 5.10 -11.93
N ASP A 632 -10.58 4.10 -12.79
CA ASP A 632 -9.82 2.89 -12.53
C ASP A 632 -8.34 3.23 -12.33
N ILE A 633 -7.65 3.81 -13.29
CA ILE A 633 -6.20 4.10 -13.20
C ILE A 633 -5.89 4.99 -12.00
N ARG A 634 -6.69 6.05 -11.76
CA ARG A 634 -6.48 6.97 -10.64
C ARG A 634 -6.62 6.28 -9.28
N SER A 635 -7.43 5.27 -9.20
CA SER A 635 -7.74 4.56 -7.94
C SER A 635 -6.84 3.37 -7.65
N VAL A 636 -5.89 3.03 -8.53
CA VAL A 636 -4.90 1.97 -8.32
C VAL A 636 -3.91 2.34 -7.21
N GLY A 637 -3.51 3.60 -7.14
CA GLY A 637 -2.57 4.09 -6.14
C GLY A 637 -2.38 5.61 -6.25
N PRO A 638 -1.79 6.26 -5.22
CA PRO A 638 -1.65 7.72 -5.18
C PRO A 638 -0.84 8.30 -6.35
N ASP A 639 0.16 7.57 -6.86
CA ASP A 639 1.08 8.04 -7.90
C ASP A 639 0.86 7.35 -9.26
N THR A 640 -0.25 6.62 -9.42
CA THR A 640 -0.51 5.86 -10.64
C THR A 640 -1.04 6.73 -11.78
N TRP A 641 -1.82 7.77 -11.47
CA TRP A 641 -2.31 8.75 -12.42
C TRP A 641 -1.33 9.91 -12.54
N ASN A 642 -0.85 10.19 -13.75
CA ASN A 642 0.05 11.30 -14.06
C ASN A 642 -0.32 11.97 -15.39
N ASN A 643 0.27 13.12 -15.73
CA ASN A 643 -0.02 13.87 -16.94
C ASN A 643 0.35 13.12 -18.22
N TRP A 644 1.36 12.22 -18.18
CA TRP A 644 1.68 11.35 -19.30
C TRP A 644 0.48 10.49 -19.71
N LYS A 645 -0.07 9.71 -18.77
CA LYS A 645 -1.25 8.86 -19.01
C LYS A 645 -2.48 9.69 -19.38
N ALA A 646 -2.67 10.82 -18.68
CA ALA A 646 -3.76 11.74 -18.98
C ALA A 646 -3.71 12.23 -20.44
N THR A 647 -2.52 12.56 -20.93
CA THR A 647 -2.35 13.03 -22.33
C THR A 647 -2.62 11.93 -23.35
N LEU A 648 -2.15 10.71 -23.09
CA LEU A 648 -2.44 9.57 -23.97
C LEU A 648 -3.94 9.26 -24.05
N ILE A 649 -4.62 9.22 -22.91
CA ILE A 649 -6.09 9.00 -22.85
C ILE A 649 -6.84 10.13 -23.57
N ARG A 650 -6.44 11.39 -23.34
CA ARG A 650 -7.03 12.56 -24.02
C ARG A 650 -6.88 12.48 -25.53
N GLN A 651 -5.69 12.13 -26.00
CA GLN A 651 -5.41 12.01 -27.43
C GLN A 651 -6.25 10.89 -28.06
N LEU A 652 -6.24 9.69 -27.45
CA LEU A 652 -7.01 8.55 -27.96
C LEU A 652 -8.52 8.86 -27.99
N TYR A 653 -9.05 9.51 -26.94
CA TYR A 653 -10.45 9.95 -26.89
C TYR A 653 -10.79 10.90 -28.01
N ALA A 654 -10.01 11.98 -28.19
CA ALA A 654 -10.29 13.01 -29.20
C ALA A 654 -10.27 12.45 -30.63
N GLU A 655 -9.24 11.66 -30.96
CA GLU A 655 -9.11 11.05 -32.28
C GLU A 655 -10.21 10.02 -32.58
N THR A 656 -10.54 9.20 -31.58
CA THR A 656 -11.63 8.21 -31.71
C THR A 656 -13.00 8.87 -31.87
N LYS A 657 -13.24 9.94 -31.08
CA LYS A 657 -14.49 10.70 -31.19
C LYS A 657 -14.66 11.30 -32.58
N ALA A 658 -13.59 11.87 -33.14
CA ALA A 658 -13.59 12.40 -34.49
C ALA A 658 -13.96 11.33 -35.55
N ILE A 659 -13.41 10.11 -35.44
CA ILE A 659 -13.78 8.99 -36.35
C ILE A 659 -15.25 8.60 -36.20
N LEU A 660 -15.75 8.50 -34.96
CA LEU A 660 -17.12 8.08 -34.70
C LEU A 660 -18.17 9.11 -35.14
N GLU A 661 -17.80 10.41 -35.17
CA GLU A 661 -18.68 11.52 -35.58
C GLU A 661 -18.57 11.85 -37.08
N GLN A 662 -17.37 11.83 -37.65
CA GLN A 662 -17.09 12.31 -39.01
C GLN A 662 -16.75 11.19 -40.02
N GLY A 663 -16.56 9.96 -39.53
CA GLY A 663 -16.14 8.82 -40.33
C GLY A 663 -14.63 8.72 -40.54
N ALA A 664 -14.20 7.70 -41.30
CA ALA A 664 -12.78 7.39 -41.52
C ALA A 664 -11.99 8.49 -42.25
N GLU A 665 -12.66 9.42 -42.88
CA GLU A 665 -12.05 10.56 -43.58
C GLU A 665 -11.34 11.53 -42.61
N ALA A 666 -11.75 11.58 -41.33
CA ALA A 666 -11.09 12.34 -40.29
C ALA A 666 -9.60 11.96 -40.07
N LEU A 667 -9.21 10.75 -40.51
CA LEU A 667 -7.81 10.25 -40.40
C LEU A 667 -7.08 10.28 -41.76
N ASN A 668 -7.55 11.06 -42.74
CA ASN A 668 -6.87 11.11 -44.02
C ASN A 668 -5.41 11.58 -43.87
N ARG A 669 -4.48 10.68 -44.21
CA ARG A 669 -3.03 10.87 -44.08
C ARG A 669 -2.54 12.09 -44.82
N GLU A 670 -3.10 12.37 -46.02
CA GLU A 670 -2.70 13.49 -46.86
C GLU A 670 -3.11 14.82 -46.23
N ASN A 671 -4.32 14.89 -45.65
CA ASN A 671 -4.78 16.09 -44.96
C ASN A 671 -3.93 16.40 -43.72
N ARG A 672 -3.65 15.38 -42.88
CA ARG A 672 -2.78 15.55 -41.69
C ARG A 672 -1.37 15.98 -42.05
N MET A 673 -0.80 15.39 -43.09
CA MET A 673 0.53 15.80 -43.58
C MET A 673 0.50 17.24 -44.10
N THR A 674 -0.55 17.63 -44.80
CA THR A 674 -0.68 19.00 -45.35
C THR A 674 -0.82 20.01 -44.20
N GLU A 675 -1.61 19.72 -43.18
CA GLU A 675 -1.79 20.55 -41.98
C GLU A 675 -0.49 20.66 -41.19
N ALA A 676 0.21 19.55 -40.96
CA ALA A 676 1.49 19.54 -40.26
C ALA A 676 2.54 20.41 -40.98
N LYS A 677 2.63 20.27 -42.33
CA LYS A 677 3.52 21.09 -43.12
C LYS A 677 3.14 22.57 -43.10
N LYS A 678 1.84 22.89 -43.05
CA LYS A 678 1.34 24.26 -42.93
C LYS A 678 1.75 24.84 -41.57
N ALA A 679 1.48 24.12 -40.49
CA ALA A 679 1.82 24.53 -39.13
C ALA A 679 3.35 24.73 -38.94
N LEU A 680 4.16 23.85 -39.55
CA LEU A 680 5.63 24.03 -39.53
C LEU A 680 6.06 25.28 -40.30
N ARG A 681 5.46 25.56 -41.49
CA ARG A 681 5.77 26.79 -42.24
C ARG A 681 5.45 28.05 -41.47
N GLU A 682 4.36 28.06 -40.72
CA GLU A 682 4.00 29.21 -39.88
C GLU A 682 5.03 29.42 -38.75
N LYS A 683 5.58 28.35 -38.13
CA LYS A 683 6.65 28.43 -37.15
C LYS A 683 8.03 28.82 -37.72
N LEU A 684 8.24 28.51 -38.99
CA LEU A 684 9.46 28.86 -39.74
C LEU A 684 9.38 30.22 -40.47
N SER A 685 8.42 31.06 -40.13
CA SER A 685 8.14 32.34 -40.82
C SER A 685 9.34 33.28 -40.93
N GLU A 686 10.35 33.15 -40.09
CA GLU A 686 11.63 33.93 -40.11
C GLU A 686 12.67 33.34 -41.09
N TRP A 687 12.40 32.17 -41.69
CA TRP A 687 13.32 31.54 -42.65
C TRP A 687 13.02 31.96 -44.09
N ASP A 688 14.02 31.91 -44.96
CA ASP A 688 13.84 32.11 -46.39
C ASP A 688 12.91 31.04 -46.97
N ASN A 689 12.07 31.43 -47.90
CA ASN A 689 11.13 30.55 -48.60
C ASN A 689 11.82 29.34 -49.24
N LYS A 690 13.07 29.46 -49.67
CA LYS A 690 13.89 28.39 -50.23
C LYS A 690 14.21 27.33 -49.17
N ASP A 691 14.61 27.76 -47.97
CA ASP A 691 14.94 26.89 -46.84
C ASP A 691 13.68 26.17 -46.32
N ILE A 692 12.57 26.90 -46.22
CA ILE A 692 11.27 26.33 -45.82
C ILE A 692 10.83 25.23 -46.80
N LYS A 693 11.01 25.44 -48.13
CA LYS A 693 10.66 24.47 -49.15
C LYS A 693 11.53 23.21 -49.09
N ILE A 694 12.82 23.38 -48.83
CA ILE A 694 13.78 22.29 -48.65
C ILE A 694 13.35 21.46 -47.40
N GLU A 695 13.09 22.09 -46.26
CA GLU A 695 12.77 21.44 -45.02
C GLU A 695 11.43 20.67 -45.11
N THR A 696 10.38 21.34 -45.62
CA THR A 696 9.06 20.68 -45.79
C THR A 696 9.03 19.57 -46.85
N GLY A 697 10.06 19.48 -47.70
CA GLY A 697 10.27 18.42 -48.69
C GLY A 697 11.18 17.26 -48.22
N ARG A 698 11.93 17.46 -47.13
CA ARG A 698 13.03 16.60 -46.66
C ARG A 698 12.56 15.25 -46.15
N HIS A 699 11.37 15.17 -45.51
CA HIS A 699 10.92 13.99 -44.81
C HIS A 699 9.90 13.15 -45.57
N TYR A 700 9.82 11.85 -45.21
CA TYR A 700 8.78 10.92 -45.66
C TYR A 700 7.47 11.10 -44.88
N PRO A 701 6.33 10.61 -45.40
CA PRO A 701 5.01 10.77 -44.74
C PRO A 701 4.95 10.35 -43.27
N PRO A 702 5.56 9.24 -42.81
CA PRO A 702 5.51 8.83 -41.38
C PRO A 702 6.06 9.87 -40.41
N TYR A 703 7.07 10.65 -40.80
CA TYR A 703 7.62 11.72 -39.99
C TYR A 703 6.58 12.79 -39.63
N TRP A 704 5.77 13.20 -40.62
CA TRP A 704 4.73 14.22 -40.47
C TRP A 704 3.57 13.79 -39.59
N GLN A 705 3.35 12.49 -39.47
CA GLN A 705 2.31 11.91 -38.62
C GLN A 705 2.81 11.58 -37.22
N GLY A 706 4.07 11.17 -37.12
CA GLY A 706 4.68 10.70 -35.86
C GLY A 706 5.17 11.82 -34.94
N PHE A 707 5.48 13.01 -35.47
CA PHE A 707 5.94 14.14 -34.67
C PHE A 707 4.95 15.29 -34.63
N GLN A 708 4.76 15.87 -33.46
CA GLN A 708 4.04 17.13 -33.27
C GLN A 708 4.88 18.31 -33.83
N VAL A 709 4.23 19.42 -34.16
CA VAL A 709 4.87 20.58 -34.79
C VAL A 709 6.06 21.14 -33.99
N ASP A 710 6.04 21.06 -32.67
CA ASP A 710 7.14 21.51 -31.82
C ASP A 710 8.40 20.65 -31.96
N ALA A 711 8.23 19.33 -32.10
CA ALA A 711 9.33 18.42 -32.42
C ALA A 711 9.84 18.64 -33.86
N GLN A 712 8.92 18.82 -34.83
CA GLN A 712 9.26 19.13 -36.22
C GLN A 712 10.07 20.43 -36.31
N PHE A 713 9.71 21.45 -35.55
CA PHE A 713 10.42 22.72 -35.48
C PHE A 713 11.82 22.57 -34.85
N ALA A 714 11.93 21.78 -33.79
CA ALA A 714 13.22 21.45 -33.20
C ALA A 714 14.13 20.74 -34.21
N PHE A 715 13.60 19.75 -34.94
CA PHE A 715 14.36 19.04 -35.97
C PHE A 715 14.77 19.96 -37.16
N ALA A 716 13.89 20.85 -37.59
CA ALA A 716 14.23 21.83 -38.63
C ALA A 716 15.44 22.65 -38.23
N LYS A 717 15.51 23.11 -36.99
CA LYS A 717 16.69 23.86 -36.48
C LYS A 717 17.94 22.98 -36.39
N LEU A 718 17.81 21.74 -35.88
CA LEU A 718 18.93 20.83 -35.72
C LEU A 718 19.50 20.39 -37.08
N LEU A 719 18.67 20.15 -38.07
CA LEU A 719 19.07 19.71 -39.43
C LEU A 719 19.64 20.85 -40.27
N ARG A 720 19.36 22.11 -39.90
CA ARG A 720 19.93 23.25 -40.61
C ARG A 720 21.44 23.26 -40.47
N ASN A 721 22.14 23.12 -41.61
CA ASN A 721 23.60 23.07 -41.68
C ASN A 721 24.20 21.95 -40.78
N LEU A 722 23.57 20.77 -40.72
CA LEU A 722 24.13 19.61 -40.05
C LEU A 722 25.17 18.93 -40.95
N GLY A 723 26.38 18.78 -40.45
CA GLY A 723 27.46 18.05 -41.12
C GLY A 723 27.32 16.56 -41.01
N ALA A 724 27.94 15.80 -41.93
CA ALA A 724 27.80 14.33 -41.98
C ALA A 724 28.30 13.63 -40.70
N ASP A 725 29.32 14.16 -40.04
CA ASP A 725 29.89 13.62 -38.81
C ASP A 725 29.43 14.37 -37.56
N GLU A 726 28.47 15.27 -37.70
CA GLU A 726 27.99 16.09 -36.59
C GLU A 726 26.77 15.48 -35.92
N ILE A 727 26.69 15.64 -34.59
CA ILE A 727 25.55 15.25 -33.79
C ILE A 727 24.98 16.49 -33.11
N LYS A 728 23.72 16.81 -33.37
CA LYS A 728 23.02 17.90 -32.72
C LYS A 728 21.92 17.35 -31.78
N ILE A 729 21.87 17.95 -30.57
CA ILE A 729 20.96 17.49 -29.50
C ILE A 729 20.21 18.70 -28.93
N GLU A 730 18.92 18.60 -28.83
CA GLU A 730 18.05 19.55 -28.11
C GLU A 730 17.29 18.86 -27.00
N LEU A 731 17.34 19.42 -25.78
CA LEU A 731 16.60 18.96 -24.63
C LEU A 731 15.55 20.01 -24.25
N THR A 732 14.30 19.63 -24.23
CA THR A 732 13.18 20.53 -23.94
C THR A 732 12.23 19.86 -22.96
N PRO A 733 11.86 20.53 -21.84
CA PRO A 733 10.78 20.04 -20.98
C PRO A 733 9.47 19.96 -21.77
N ASP A 734 8.75 18.87 -21.63
CA ASP A 734 7.39 18.66 -22.15
C ASP A 734 6.43 18.61 -20.95
N THR A 735 5.96 19.79 -20.56
CA THR A 735 5.12 19.96 -19.36
C THR A 735 3.76 19.29 -19.48
N ASP A 736 3.25 19.17 -20.71
CA ASP A 736 1.95 18.51 -20.94
C ASP A 736 2.01 17.00 -20.72
N ARG A 737 3.22 16.43 -20.79
CA ARG A 737 3.47 15.00 -20.67
C ARG A 737 4.23 14.63 -19.39
N ASP A 738 4.57 15.57 -18.52
CA ASP A 738 5.49 15.36 -17.38
C ASP A 738 6.75 14.59 -17.81
N ALA A 739 7.35 14.99 -18.90
CA ALA A 739 8.55 14.36 -19.46
C ALA A 739 9.55 15.39 -19.97
N THR A 740 10.77 14.95 -20.22
CA THR A 740 11.75 15.73 -20.98
C THR A 740 11.90 15.13 -22.36
N ARG A 741 11.65 15.93 -23.40
CA ARG A 741 11.88 15.52 -24.79
C ARG A 741 13.33 15.79 -25.16
N ILE A 742 13.99 14.78 -25.76
CA ILE A 742 15.32 14.87 -26.33
C ILE A 742 15.21 14.63 -27.82
N CYS A 743 15.58 15.62 -28.64
CA CYS A 743 15.65 15.50 -30.07
C CYS A 743 17.11 15.32 -30.53
N PHE A 744 17.38 14.31 -31.34
CA PHE A 744 18.69 14.01 -31.93
C PHE A 744 18.63 14.13 -33.44
N ALA A 745 19.57 14.86 -34.04
CA ALA A 745 19.79 14.89 -35.48
C ALA A 745 21.27 14.50 -35.79
N LEU A 746 21.46 13.45 -36.60
CA LEU A 746 22.76 12.89 -36.97
C LEU A 746 22.66 12.07 -38.24
N SER A 747 23.78 11.69 -38.87
CA SER A 747 23.75 10.75 -39.99
C SER A 747 23.15 9.40 -39.58
N ASP A 748 22.27 8.87 -40.41
CA ASP A 748 21.61 7.59 -40.13
C ASP A 748 22.58 6.43 -40.29
N HIS A 749 22.59 5.52 -39.31
CA HIS A 749 23.31 4.25 -39.38
C HIS A 749 22.64 3.18 -38.52
N PRO A 750 22.81 1.88 -38.87
CA PRO A 750 22.26 0.78 -38.08
C PRO A 750 22.70 0.85 -36.60
N GLY A 751 21.72 0.66 -35.68
CA GLY A 751 21.97 0.62 -34.25
C GLY A 751 21.96 1.97 -33.52
N ILE A 752 21.66 3.09 -34.17
CA ILE A 752 21.51 4.41 -33.53
C ILE A 752 20.55 4.34 -32.34
N PHE A 753 19.37 3.77 -32.56
CA PHE A 753 18.33 3.68 -31.52
C PHE A 753 18.87 2.95 -30.28
N SER A 754 19.60 1.85 -30.46
CA SER A 754 20.22 1.11 -29.37
C SER A 754 21.29 1.90 -28.61
N ARG A 755 22.14 2.66 -29.35
CA ARG A 755 23.17 3.50 -28.70
C ARG A 755 22.54 4.62 -27.86
N LEU A 756 21.48 5.24 -28.39
CA LEU A 756 20.73 6.29 -27.67
C LEU A 756 20.06 5.71 -26.41
N ALA A 757 19.33 4.59 -26.55
CA ALA A 757 18.72 3.90 -25.43
C ALA A 757 19.76 3.50 -24.35
N GLY A 758 20.94 3.05 -24.77
CA GLY A 758 22.02 2.70 -23.88
C GLY A 758 22.60 3.90 -23.13
N ALA A 759 22.78 5.04 -23.81
CA ALA A 759 23.26 6.27 -23.17
C ALA A 759 22.26 6.78 -22.13
N LEU A 760 20.96 6.70 -22.41
CA LEU A 760 19.89 7.08 -21.49
C LEU A 760 19.87 6.15 -20.25
N ALA A 761 20.02 4.85 -20.44
CA ALA A 761 20.11 3.88 -19.35
C ALA A 761 21.30 4.16 -18.42
N LEU A 762 22.45 4.58 -18.97
CA LEU A 762 23.65 4.91 -18.19
C LEU A 762 23.51 6.14 -17.28
N VAL A 763 22.58 7.02 -17.55
CA VAL A 763 22.29 8.18 -16.70
C VAL A 763 21.08 7.97 -15.77
N GLY A 764 20.43 6.80 -15.89
CA GLY A 764 19.24 6.45 -15.10
C GLY A 764 17.98 7.19 -15.58
N ALA A 765 17.93 7.56 -16.86
CA ALA A 765 16.73 8.11 -17.47
C ALA A 765 15.78 6.99 -17.86
N ASN A 766 14.51 7.13 -17.46
CA ASN A 766 13.44 6.22 -17.82
C ASN A 766 12.80 6.66 -19.14
N VAL A 767 12.87 5.84 -20.17
CA VAL A 767 12.27 6.13 -21.48
C VAL A 767 10.81 5.71 -21.46
N VAL A 768 9.91 6.62 -21.86
CA VAL A 768 8.46 6.34 -21.91
C VAL A 768 7.90 6.32 -23.34
N ASP A 769 8.54 7.02 -24.28
CA ASP A 769 8.22 7.00 -25.71
C ASP A 769 9.48 7.30 -26.51
N ALA A 770 9.63 6.70 -27.68
CA ALA A 770 10.74 6.98 -28.57
C ALA A 770 10.33 6.81 -30.04
N ARG A 771 10.76 7.72 -30.89
CA ARG A 771 10.47 7.73 -32.33
C ARG A 771 11.72 8.07 -33.12
N SER A 772 11.93 7.39 -34.23
CA SER A 772 13.07 7.67 -35.13
C SER A 772 12.64 7.57 -36.59
N TYR A 773 12.99 8.57 -37.38
CA TYR A 773 12.72 8.59 -38.81
C TYR A 773 13.96 9.03 -39.57
N THR A 774 14.21 8.40 -40.70
CA THR A 774 15.29 8.79 -41.63
C THR A 774 14.74 9.79 -42.64
N SER A 775 15.44 10.89 -42.85
CA SER A 775 15.16 11.88 -43.87
C SER A 775 15.61 11.39 -45.26
N LYS A 776 15.15 12.02 -46.33
CA LYS A 776 15.51 11.66 -47.71
C LYS A 776 16.98 11.91 -48.05
N ASP A 777 17.62 12.83 -47.34
CA ASP A 777 19.04 13.16 -47.44
C ASP A 777 19.94 12.39 -46.42
N GLY A 778 19.39 11.30 -45.79
CA GLY A 778 20.15 10.32 -45.03
C GLY A 778 20.44 10.68 -43.57
N PHE A 779 19.75 11.67 -42.99
CA PHE A 779 19.86 11.99 -41.58
C PHE A 779 18.75 11.29 -40.78
N ALA A 780 19.12 10.79 -39.60
CA ALA A 780 18.18 10.30 -38.57
C ALA A 780 17.69 11.45 -37.70
N THR A 781 16.37 11.49 -37.51
CA THR A 781 15.68 12.36 -36.56
C THR A 781 15.07 11.47 -35.49
N ALA A 782 15.66 11.44 -34.30
CA ALA A 782 15.18 10.61 -33.19
C ALA A 782 14.74 11.49 -32.02
N ALA A 783 13.53 11.26 -31.52
CA ALA A 783 13.04 11.88 -30.30
C ALA A 783 12.77 10.84 -29.22
N PHE A 784 13.22 11.12 -28.01
CA PHE A 784 12.96 10.31 -26.82
C PHE A 784 12.27 11.17 -25.77
N TRP A 785 11.22 10.64 -25.15
CA TRP A 785 10.61 11.23 -23.95
C TRP A 785 11.10 10.46 -22.75
N ILE A 786 11.72 11.16 -21.82
CA ILE A 786 12.33 10.58 -20.63
C ILE A 786 11.80 11.18 -19.34
N GLN A 787 11.78 10.36 -18.31
CA GLN A 787 11.41 10.71 -16.94
C GLN A 787 12.51 10.28 -15.96
N ASP A 788 12.47 10.84 -14.75
CA ASP A 788 13.20 10.31 -13.60
C ASP A 788 12.52 9.07 -13.04
N GLY A 789 13.18 8.38 -12.11
CA GLY A 789 12.67 7.15 -11.51
C GLY A 789 11.37 7.31 -10.69
N ASP A 790 10.97 8.54 -10.38
CA ASP A 790 9.71 8.88 -9.71
C ASP A 790 8.58 9.27 -10.68
N GLY A 791 8.82 9.18 -12.00
CA GLY A 791 7.86 9.55 -13.05
C GLY A 791 7.76 11.06 -13.33
N SER A 792 8.60 11.89 -12.71
CA SER A 792 8.70 13.32 -12.99
C SER A 792 9.57 13.59 -14.22
N PRO A 793 9.47 14.79 -14.85
CA PRO A 793 10.39 15.19 -15.92
C PRO A 793 11.85 15.08 -15.49
N TYR A 794 12.72 14.59 -16.38
CA TYR A 794 14.13 14.43 -16.06
C TYR A 794 14.76 15.76 -15.62
N ASN A 795 15.47 15.76 -14.49
CA ASN A 795 15.93 16.96 -13.81
C ASN A 795 16.87 17.80 -14.70
N GLN A 796 16.50 19.06 -14.95
CA GLN A 796 17.26 20.01 -15.79
C GLN A 796 18.70 20.25 -15.30
N ALA A 797 18.93 20.22 -13.98
CA ALA A 797 20.29 20.35 -13.42
C ALA A 797 21.25 19.23 -13.89
N ARG A 798 20.69 18.10 -14.36
CA ARG A 798 21.46 16.96 -14.89
C ARG A 798 21.61 16.96 -16.43
N PHE A 799 21.05 17.93 -17.15
CA PHE A 799 21.09 17.98 -18.63
C PHE A 799 22.53 18.00 -19.19
N SER A 800 23.46 18.75 -18.57
CA SER A 800 24.86 18.79 -19.00
C SER A 800 25.55 17.42 -18.86
N ARG A 801 25.25 16.69 -17.79
CA ARG A 801 25.73 15.31 -17.57
C ARG A 801 25.14 14.35 -18.59
N LEU A 802 23.84 14.45 -18.84
CA LEU A 802 23.11 13.65 -19.82
C LEU A 802 23.70 13.84 -21.22
N ARG A 803 23.84 15.11 -21.68
CA ARG A 803 24.42 15.45 -22.98
C ARG A 803 25.83 14.87 -23.14
N ARG A 804 26.69 15.06 -22.17
CA ARG A 804 28.08 14.54 -22.19
C ARG A 804 28.10 13.00 -22.29
N MET A 805 27.21 12.31 -21.57
CA MET A 805 27.13 10.85 -21.63
C MET A 805 26.68 10.37 -23.00
N ILE A 806 25.71 11.03 -23.59
CA ILE A 806 25.21 10.72 -24.94
C ILE A 806 26.34 10.92 -25.97
N GLU A 807 27.03 12.06 -25.95
CA GLU A 807 28.12 12.35 -26.86
C GLU A 807 29.23 11.29 -26.73
N LYS A 808 29.68 10.95 -25.52
CA LYS A 808 30.70 9.91 -25.28
C LYS A 808 30.26 8.51 -25.73
N THR A 809 28.99 8.20 -25.61
CA THR A 809 28.45 6.90 -26.06
C THR A 809 28.36 6.83 -27.58
N LEU A 810 27.95 7.91 -28.22
CA LEU A 810 27.86 7.99 -29.67
C LEU A 810 29.26 8.08 -30.33
N SER A 811 30.24 8.76 -29.70
CA SER A 811 31.63 8.75 -30.17
C SER A 811 32.37 7.42 -29.94
N GLY A 812 31.78 6.49 -29.17
CA GLY A 812 32.42 5.22 -28.87
C GLY A 812 33.43 5.25 -27.70
N GLU A 813 33.57 6.39 -27.00
CA GLU A 813 34.41 6.49 -25.81
C GLU A 813 33.90 5.64 -24.63
N VAL A 814 32.59 5.38 -24.56
CA VAL A 814 31.96 4.57 -23.54
C VAL A 814 31.36 3.31 -24.17
N ILE A 815 31.85 2.14 -23.76
CA ILE A 815 31.28 0.84 -24.13
C ILE A 815 30.07 0.59 -23.25
N THR A 816 28.89 0.90 -23.78
CA THR A 816 27.59 0.82 -23.07
C THR A 816 27.36 -0.51 -22.37
N ARG A 817 27.71 -1.63 -23.02
CA ARG A 817 27.52 -2.99 -22.47
C ARG A 817 28.27 -3.22 -21.15
N GLU A 818 29.48 -2.69 -21.02
CA GLU A 818 30.31 -2.85 -19.82
C GLU A 818 29.86 -1.88 -18.73
N ALA A 819 29.56 -0.64 -19.12
CA ALA A 819 29.13 0.39 -18.18
C ALA A 819 27.75 0.12 -17.54
N ILE A 820 26.84 -0.55 -18.26
CA ILE A 820 25.52 -0.95 -17.74
C ILE A 820 25.66 -2.06 -16.69
N LYS A 821 26.64 -2.96 -16.79
CA LYS A 821 26.79 -4.09 -15.85
C LYS A 821 26.87 -3.66 -14.38
N GLU A 822 27.46 -2.53 -14.10
CA GLU A 822 27.57 -2.02 -12.72
C GLU A 822 26.25 -1.49 -12.16
N ARG A 823 25.31 -1.13 -13.01
CA ARG A 823 24.03 -0.52 -12.64
C ARG A 823 22.83 -1.44 -12.79
N ASP A 824 22.95 -2.49 -13.57
CA ASP A 824 21.89 -3.48 -13.85
C ASP A 824 21.78 -4.46 -12.69
N LYS A 825 21.21 -4.00 -11.55
CA LYS A 825 20.98 -4.81 -10.35
C LYS A 825 19.57 -4.61 -9.85
N PHE A 826 18.90 -5.72 -9.58
CA PHE A 826 17.60 -5.70 -8.92
C PHE A 826 17.73 -5.26 -7.47
N LYS A 827 16.83 -4.40 -7.06
CA LYS A 827 16.63 -4.11 -5.63
C LYS A 827 16.07 -5.36 -4.93
N LYS A 828 16.34 -5.53 -3.64
CA LYS A 828 15.89 -6.70 -2.85
C LYS A 828 14.37 -6.90 -2.99
N ARG A 829 13.59 -5.82 -2.94
CA ARG A 829 12.13 -5.82 -3.09
C ARG A 829 11.67 -6.36 -4.46
N GLU A 830 12.38 -6.02 -5.52
CA GLU A 830 12.05 -6.43 -6.89
C GLU A 830 12.31 -7.93 -7.10
N LYS A 831 13.26 -8.53 -6.39
CA LYS A 831 13.60 -9.97 -6.51
C LYS A 831 12.45 -10.91 -6.12
N ALA A 832 11.47 -10.44 -5.36
CA ALA A 832 10.30 -11.23 -4.96
C ALA A 832 9.32 -11.52 -6.11
N PHE A 833 9.41 -10.76 -7.21
CA PHE A 833 8.47 -10.87 -8.32
C PHE A 833 9.02 -11.73 -9.46
N LYS A 834 8.17 -12.62 -9.98
CA LYS A 834 8.43 -13.42 -11.17
C LYS A 834 7.44 -13.02 -12.25
N VAL A 835 7.92 -12.36 -13.30
CA VAL A 835 7.12 -12.00 -14.46
C VAL A 835 7.49 -12.92 -15.62
N PRO A 836 6.56 -13.72 -16.14
CA PRO A 836 6.84 -14.56 -17.30
C PRO A 836 7.06 -13.69 -18.54
N THR A 837 8.06 -14.05 -19.37
CA THR A 837 8.31 -13.32 -20.61
C THR A 837 7.38 -13.80 -21.72
N SER A 838 6.62 -12.87 -22.32
CA SER A 838 5.85 -13.07 -23.53
C SER A 838 6.37 -12.17 -24.66
N ILE A 839 6.51 -12.71 -25.85
CA ILE A 839 6.91 -11.95 -27.05
C ILE A 839 5.94 -12.29 -28.16
N THR A 840 5.28 -11.27 -28.71
CA THR A 840 4.28 -11.43 -29.77
C THR A 840 4.64 -10.59 -31.00
N PHE A 841 4.25 -11.07 -32.18
CA PHE A 841 4.42 -10.37 -33.47
C PHE A 841 3.04 -10.10 -34.03
N ASP A 842 2.71 -8.81 -34.19
CA ASP A 842 1.43 -8.37 -34.76
C ASP A 842 1.67 -7.66 -36.08
N ASN A 843 1.23 -8.28 -37.18
CA ASN A 843 1.28 -7.70 -38.54
C ASN A 843 -0.01 -6.97 -38.93
N GLU A 844 -1.06 -7.12 -38.13
CA GLU A 844 -2.35 -6.53 -38.42
C GLU A 844 -2.55 -5.16 -37.72
N GLY A 845 -1.90 -4.95 -36.58
CA GLY A 845 -2.03 -3.75 -35.73
C GLY A 845 -1.48 -2.45 -36.35
N SER A 846 -0.67 -2.54 -37.42
CA SER A 846 -0.22 -1.37 -38.20
C SER A 846 -0.27 -1.69 -39.71
N GLU A 847 -0.50 -0.68 -40.53
CA GLU A 847 -0.48 -0.83 -41.99
C GLU A 847 0.94 -0.94 -42.55
N ILE A 848 1.91 -0.33 -41.86
CA ILE A 848 3.27 -0.11 -42.37
C ILE A 848 4.30 -0.96 -41.64
N TYR A 849 4.08 -1.28 -40.35
CA TYR A 849 5.03 -1.89 -39.48
C TYR A 849 4.57 -3.27 -38.98
N THR A 850 5.52 -4.12 -38.62
CA THR A 850 5.27 -5.23 -37.70
C THR A 850 5.41 -4.67 -36.30
N ILE A 851 4.47 -4.97 -35.41
CA ILE A 851 4.56 -4.62 -33.98
C ILE A 851 5.15 -5.84 -33.26
N ILE A 852 6.26 -5.63 -32.57
CA ILE A 852 6.82 -6.62 -31.65
C ILE A 852 6.51 -6.15 -30.23
N GLU A 853 5.66 -6.88 -29.52
CA GLU A 853 5.34 -6.60 -28.14
C GLU A 853 6.14 -7.57 -27.24
N VAL A 854 6.91 -7.01 -26.34
CA VAL A 854 7.71 -7.72 -25.35
C VAL A 854 7.19 -7.40 -23.96
N ASP A 855 6.52 -8.38 -23.36
CA ASP A 855 6.04 -8.32 -21.99
C ASP A 855 7.00 -9.12 -21.10
N THR A 856 7.64 -8.46 -20.14
CA THR A 856 8.64 -9.10 -19.29
C THR A 856 8.86 -8.30 -18.00
N ARG A 857 9.75 -8.81 -17.15
CA ARG A 857 10.17 -8.13 -15.93
C ARG A 857 11.03 -6.91 -16.26
N ASP A 858 10.67 -5.75 -15.68
CA ASP A 858 11.45 -4.52 -15.85
C ASP A 858 12.80 -4.61 -15.12
N ARG A 859 13.82 -3.99 -15.70
CA ARG A 859 15.15 -3.81 -15.12
C ARG A 859 15.93 -2.70 -15.82
N PRO A 860 16.90 -2.08 -15.13
CA PRO A 860 17.85 -1.17 -15.78
C PRO A 860 18.53 -1.87 -16.97
N GLY A 861 18.63 -1.17 -18.10
CA GLY A 861 19.30 -1.69 -19.31
C GLY A 861 18.48 -2.66 -20.17
N LEU A 862 17.24 -3.00 -19.82
CA LEU A 862 16.39 -3.89 -20.61
C LEU A 862 16.17 -3.34 -22.03
N LEU A 863 15.73 -2.07 -22.16
CA LEU A 863 15.50 -1.43 -23.44
C LEU A 863 16.76 -1.45 -24.34
N PHE A 864 17.95 -1.27 -23.77
CA PHE A 864 19.21 -1.40 -24.50
C PHE A 864 19.45 -2.80 -25.02
N ASP A 865 19.25 -3.84 -24.18
CA ASP A 865 19.44 -5.23 -24.59
C ASP A 865 18.47 -5.63 -25.71
N LEU A 866 17.20 -5.23 -25.62
CA LEU A 866 16.18 -5.48 -26.64
C LEU A 866 16.52 -4.76 -27.96
N THR A 867 16.76 -3.47 -27.92
CA THR A 867 17.04 -2.65 -29.11
C THR A 867 18.36 -3.05 -29.78
N ARG A 868 19.36 -3.47 -29.02
CA ARG A 868 20.60 -4.02 -29.52
C ARG A 868 20.39 -5.36 -30.23
N THR A 869 19.55 -6.23 -29.67
CA THR A 869 19.22 -7.52 -30.28
C THR A 869 18.49 -7.31 -31.61
N LEU A 870 17.54 -6.36 -31.68
CA LEU A 870 16.87 -5.94 -32.89
C LEU A 870 17.86 -5.43 -33.95
N ALA A 871 18.75 -4.52 -33.56
CA ALA A 871 19.79 -3.97 -34.46
C ALA A 871 20.73 -5.04 -34.99
N ASN A 872 21.19 -6.00 -34.15
CA ASN A 872 22.05 -7.11 -34.57
C ASN A 872 21.37 -8.07 -35.57
N MET A 873 20.04 -8.07 -35.59
CA MET A 873 19.23 -8.85 -36.55
C MET A 873 18.78 -8.02 -37.75
N ASN A 874 19.38 -6.85 -37.96
CA ASN A 874 19.05 -5.90 -39.03
C ASN A 874 17.58 -5.49 -39.06
N VAL A 875 17.01 -5.28 -37.84
CA VAL A 875 15.64 -4.78 -37.64
C VAL A 875 15.69 -3.27 -37.44
N TYR A 876 14.96 -2.54 -38.24
CA TYR A 876 14.81 -1.10 -38.14
C TYR A 876 13.64 -0.74 -37.22
N ILE A 877 13.90 0.08 -36.20
CA ILE A 877 12.89 0.53 -35.22
C ILE A 877 12.44 1.93 -35.63
N ALA A 878 11.17 2.10 -35.94
CA ALA A 878 10.55 3.39 -36.27
C ALA A 878 10.01 4.09 -35.01
N SER A 879 9.31 3.34 -34.14
CA SER A 879 8.87 3.84 -32.84
C SER A 879 8.89 2.73 -31.79
N ALA A 880 8.98 3.15 -30.53
CA ALA A 880 8.87 2.26 -29.39
C ALA A 880 8.03 2.95 -28.30
N VAL A 881 6.98 2.26 -27.86
CA VAL A 881 6.11 2.68 -26.76
C VAL A 881 6.45 1.81 -25.56
N ILE A 882 6.82 2.43 -24.46
CA ILE A 882 7.30 1.76 -23.24
C ILE A 882 6.27 1.97 -22.14
N ALA A 883 5.68 0.89 -21.65
CA ALA A 883 4.68 0.93 -20.59
C ALA A 883 5.15 0.12 -19.39
N THR A 884 5.45 0.80 -18.29
CA THR A 884 5.88 0.16 -17.03
C THR A 884 4.73 0.08 -16.03
N TYR A 885 4.52 -1.12 -15.47
CA TYR A 885 3.49 -1.45 -14.48
C TYR A 885 4.15 -2.09 -13.25
N GLY A 886 4.73 -1.25 -12.39
CA GLY A 886 5.48 -1.75 -11.23
C GLY A 886 6.74 -2.51 -11.66
N GLU A 887 6.74 -3.84 -11.45
CA GLU A 887 7.83 -4.74 -11.82
C GLU A 887 7.77 -5.27 -13.25
N GLN A 888 6.68 -5.03 -13.95
CA GLN A 888 6.41 -5.50 -15.32
C GLN A 888 6.55 -4.35 -16.30
N VAL A 889 7.11 -4.65 -17.47
CA VAL A 889 7.16 -3.71 -18.60
C VAL A 889 6.58 -4.37 -19.85
N VAL A 890 5.85 -3.58 -20.62
CA VAL A 890 5.36 -3.95 -21.94
C VAL A 890 5.93 -2.98 -22.96
N ASP A 891 6.92 -3.44 -23.73
CA ASP A 891 7.60 -2.66 -24.76
C ASP A 891 7.05 -3.03 -26.14
N SER A 892 6.47 -2.08 -26.84
CA SER A 892 5.90 -2.24 -28.19
C SER A 892 6.79 -1.56 -29.22
N PHE A 893 7.50 -2.36 -30.04
CA PHE A 893 8.38 -1.87 -31.09
C PHE A 893 7.69 -1.92 -32.46
N TYR A 894 7.60 -0.81 -33.15
CA TYR A 894 7.11 -0.69 -34.53
C TYR A 894 8.30 -0.81 -35.48
N VAL A 895 8.41 -1.96 -36.16
CA VAL A 895 9.63 -2.34 -36.85
C VAL A 895 9.42 -2.68 -38.33
N LYS A 896 10.52 -2.60 -39.07
CA LYS A 896 10.67 -3.11 -40.44
C LYS A 896 11.95 -3.91 -40.59
N ASP A 897 12.03 -4.76 -41.62
CA ASP A 897 13.27 -5.39 -42.02
C ASP A 897 14.21 -4.41 -42.75
N MET A 898 15.40 -4.86 -43.09
CA MET A 898 16.40 -4.06 -43.81
C MET A 898 15.95 -3.58 -45.20
N PHE A 899 14.92 -4.18 -45.77
CA PHE A 899 14.33 -3.78 -47.06
C PHE A 899 13.11 -2.84 -46.92
N GLY A 900 12.79 -2.47 -45.67
CA GLY A 900 11.66 -1.60 -45.37
C GLY A 900 10.30 -2.32 -45.40
N LEU A 901 10.30 -3.65 -45.24
CA LEU A 901 9.09 -4.50 -45.30
C LEU A 901 8.73 -5.01 -43.91
N LYS A 902 7.48 -5.46 -43.72
CA LYS A 902 7.03 -6.16 -42.53
C LYS A 902 7.66 -7.56 -42.42
N PHE A 903 7.76 -8.07 -41.18
CA PHE A 903 8.23 -9.42 -40.87
C PHE A 903 7.11 -10.45 -41.07
N HIS A 904 6.91 -10.95 -42.29
CA HIS A 904 5.91 -11.99 -42.56
C HIS A 904 6.43 -13.42 -42.36
N SER A 905 7.75 -13.63 -42.42
CA SER A 905 8.35 -14.97 -42.33
C SER A 905 8.35 -15.48 -40.88
N GLU A 906 7.56 -16.51 -40.60
CA GLU A 906 7.52 -17.17 -39.29
C GLU A 906 8.91 -17.66 -38.82
N SER A 907 9.77 -18.15 -39.72
CA SER A 907 11.11 -18.60 -39.36
C SER A 907 12.00 -17.45 -38.87
N LYS A 908 11.88 -16.25 -39.49
CA LYS A 908 12.57 -15.05 -39.06
C LYS A 908 12.02 -14.54 -37.71
N GLN A 909 10.69 -14.58 -37.53
CA GLN A 909 10.03 -14.20 -36.26
C GLN A 909 10.49 -15.12 -35.13
N LYS A 910 10.47 -16.47 -35.30
CA LYS A 910 10.92 -17.43 -34.31
C LYS A 910 12.41 -17.25 -33.93
N LYS A 911 13.27 -16.99 -34.92
CA LYS A 911 14.70 -16.74 -34.66
C LYS A 911 14.89 -15.42 -33.87
N LEU A 912 14.15 -14.37 -34.21
CA LEU A 912 14.21 -13.10 -33.49
C LEU A 912 13.66 -13.25 -32.07
N GLU A 913 12.55 -13.96 -31.89
CA GLU A 913 11.98 -14.27 -30.58
C GLU A 913 13.01 -14.99 -29.69
N GLN A 914 13.68 -16.02 -30.21
CA GLN A 914 14.72 -16.78 -29.49
C GLN A 914 15.86 -15.85 -29.01
N ASN A 915 16.34 -14.96 -29.89
CA ASN A 915 17.41 -14.04 -29.57
C ASN A 915 16.99 -13.00 -28.52
N LEU A 916 15.75 -12.48 -28.60
CA LEU A 916 15.19 -11.56 -27.60
C LEU A 916 15.04 -12.26 -26.25
N ARG A 917 14.48 -13.47 -26.20
CA ARG A 917 14.38 -14.26 -24.97
C ARG A 917 15.76 -14.53 -24.35
N GLN A 918 16.75 -14.88 -25.18
CA GLN A 918 18.13 -15.07 -24.70
C GLN A 918 18.72 -13.80 -24.11
N ALA A 919 18.50 -12.64 -24.77
CA ALA A 919 18.99 -11.35 -24.27
C ALA A 919 18.34 -10.97 -22.93
N ILE A 920 17.03 -11.24 -22.78
CA ILE A 920 16.29 -11.04 -21.52
C ILE A 920 16.86 -11.94 -20.41
N THR A 921 17.02 -13.25 -20.67
CA THR A 921 17.53 -14.21 -19.70
C THR A 921 18.93 -13.85 -19.22
N LEU A 922 19.87 -13.60 -20.15
CA LEU A 922 21.23 -13.18 -19.81
C LEU A 922 21.28 -11.86 -19.04
N GLY A 923 20.34 -10.95 -19.32
CA GLY A 923 20.18 -9.71 -18.59
C GLY A 923 19.68 -9.91 -17.18
N VAL A 924 18.72 -10.81 -16.97
CA VAL A 924 18.20 -11.18 -15.62
C VAL A 924 19.31 -11.83 -14.79
N GLU A 925 20.02 -12.81 -15.33
CA GLU A 925 21.16 -13.46 -14.67
C GLU A 925 22.24 -12.45 -14.24
N ARG A 926 22.52 -11.46 -15.09
CA ARG A 926 23.44 -10.36 -14.78
C ARG A 926 22.94 -9.47 -13.65
N ALA A 927 21.64 -9.19 -13.62
CA ALA A 927 21.02 -8.31 -12.62
C ALA A 927 20.83 -8.99 -11.25
N GLU A 928 20.80 -10.31 -11.23
CA GLU A 928 20.70 -11.12 -10.01
C GLU A 928 22.08 -11.37 -9.35
N SER A 929 23.15 -11.41 -10.16
CA SER A 929 24.54 -11.52 -9.69
C SER A 929 25.05 -10.21 -9.09
#